data_b963faa87c18deed47817e05c794c981
#
_entry.id   b963faa87c18deed47817e05c794c981
#
_cell.length_a   1.000
_cell.length_b   1.000
_cell.length_c   1.000
_cell.angle_alpha   90.00
_cell.angle_beta   90.00
_cell.angle_gamma   90.00
#
_symmetry.space_group_name_H-M   'P 1'
#
loop_
_entity.id
_entity.type
_entity.pdbx_description
1 polymer ?
#
loop_
_entity_poly.entity_id
_entity_poly.type
_entity_poly.pdbx_seq_one_letter_code
_entity_poly.pdbx_strand_id
1 'polypeptide(L)'
;MTHTSAATNTSSVSRHNKAATERTVSIALLWTLVSLIGFCVLPWYLLEDGFWQFDWLFDGYPLDTDYAPAIFLIWQQEKLWLLPLLPILLLPLFLVFKKPDVQTISTILCVAGGAGLAYLMAQGFLIGIRGWNSELFTFVFGELGDRQFGFGYGAMFVALGCLFVLTTGIAARGIVNGDVFVVGSIGFVIALVSMFILYPVLNMLASALQDNEGLYSLSEFFSKFTDAKIWGLHCLTSTRSCGVAWNSLTLAIIVGALTTFLGLVFALVATRSGLRRAHLLRPLTVLPIITPPFVIGLAIILLFGLSGTVTTFVADIFDLQPSRWIYGLPGILIAQLLSFTPIAFLVLIGVVEGVAPSMEEASQTLRASRWQTFRTVSLPLMRPGLANAFLLGFIESMADFGNPLVLGGNFDVLSTEIFFAIVGAQNDQGKAAVLAIVLLIFTLTAFYAQRRWLGKKSYTTRTGKGDSGMPAQLPRRVLYPSYAIVAIWGTFTLVVYAMIVYGSFVEVWGLNHTLTFKHYITAFGIKWNELGIVWHGSAWDSFWTTLQIAATAAPLTAGIGLVTAYLLVRQNFSGKQAFEFGTMLSFAIPGTVIGVAYILAFNVPPFELTGTGIILILSFIFRNMPVGIRAGIASMSQLDKSLDEASLTLGANTWRTFRSVILPLMRPAILAALVFSFVRAMTAISAVIFLVSAEYNMATSYIIGRVENNDYGIAIAYCTVLIVVMLTVVAMMQWVVGKTQVVRR
;
A
#
# COMPACT_ATOMS: atom_id res chain seq x y z
N MET A 1 -27.29 -41.48 46.18
CA MET A 1 -26.49 -40.22 46.09
C MET A 1 -26.27 -39.83 44.62
N THR A 2 -27.28 -39.51 43.82
CA THR A 2 -27.16 -39.21 42.37
C THR A 2 -28.08 -38.07 41.88
N HIS A 3 -28.57 -37.20 42.77
CA HIS A 3 -29.44 -36.08 42.38
C HIS A 3 -28.86 -34.66 42.58
N THR A 4 -27.63 -34.51 43.11
CA THR A 4 -27.08 -33.20 43.42
C THR A 4 -26.06 -32.68 42.38
N SER A 5 -25.60 -33.46 41.39
CA SER A 5 -24.60 -32.99 40.41
C SER A 5 -25.22 -32.31 39.18
N ALA A 6 -26.51 -32.53 38.88
CA ALA A 6 -27.17 -31.91 37.70
C ALA A 6 -27.61 -30.46 37.93
N ALA A 7 -27.94 -30.09 39.16
CA ALA A 7 -28.37 -28.72 39.51
C ALA A 7 -27.25 -27.69 39.57
N THR A 8 -26.02 -28.12 39.89
CA THR A 8 -24.83 -27.23 39.94
C THR A 8 -24.31 -26.88 38.54
N ASN A 9 -24.47 -27.79 37.54
CA ASN A 9 -24.04 -27.57 36.18
C ASN A 9 -24.94 -26.57 35.43
N THR A 10 -26.24 -26.63 35.67
CA THR A 10 -27.21 -25.71 35.03
C THR A 10 -27.08 -24.27 35.56
N SER A 11 -26.77 -24.09 36.85
CA SER A 11 -26.56 -22.74 37.43
C SER A 11 -25.28 -22.08 36.99
N SER A 12 -24.20 -22.82 36.75
CA SER A 12 -22.92 -22.30 36.25
C SER A 12 -23.01 -21.90 34.77
N VAL A 13 -23.68 -22.67 33.92
CA VAL A 13 -23.92 -22.37 32.51
C VAL A 13 -24.83 -21.14 32.37
N SER A 14 -25.88 -21.00 33.21
CA SER A 14 -26.76 -19.83 33.16
C SER A 14 -26.05 -18.54 33.61
N ARG A 15 -25.17 -18.60 34.60
CA ARG A 15 -24.35 -17.46 35.04
C ARG A 15 -23.35 -17.04 33.97
N HIS A 16 -22.72 -17.99 33.29
CA HIS A 16 -21.75 -17.71 32.23
C HIS A 16 -22.42 -17.04 31.03
N ASN A 17 -23.58 -17.51 30.60
CA ASN A 17 -24.37 -16.90 29.52
C ASN A 17 -24.84 -15.49 29.88
N LYS A 18 -25.23 -15.24 31.14
CA LYS A 18 -25.65 -13.91 31.61
C LYS A 18 -24.51 -12.91 31.60
N ALA A 19 -23.32 -13.31 32.08
CA ALA A 19 -22.12 -12.46 32.06
C ALA A 19 -21.68 -12.13 30.63
N ALA A 20 -21.74 -13.07 29.68
CA ALA A 20 -21.46 -12.86 28.28
C ALA A 20 -22.41 -11.84 27.63
N THR A 21 -23.72 -11.95 27.92
CA THR A 21 -24.75 -11.02 27.44
C THR A 21 -24.55 -9.61 27.97
N GLU A 22 -24.30 -9.47 29.29
CA GLU A 22 -24.03 -8.15 29.90
C GLU A 22 -22.80 -7.47 29.30
N ARG A 23 -21.75 -8.22 29.01
CA ARG A 23 -20.55 -7.71 28.33
C ARG A 23 -20.84 -7.25 26.91
N THR A 24 -21.62 -8.01 26.14
CA THR A 24 -22.04 -7.64 24.77
C THR A 24 -22.80 -6.32 24.77
N VAL A 25 -23.76 -6.16 25.70
CA VAL A 25 -24.52 -4.92 25.86
C VAL A 25 -23.58 -3.74 26.24
N SER A 26 -22.65 -3.93 27.18
CA SER A 26 -21.71 -2.88 27.57
C SER A 26 -20.83 -2.41 26.41
N ILE A 27 -20.35 -3.33 25.55
CA ILE A 27 -19.57 -2.98 24.36
C ILE A 27 -20.45 -2.23 23.35
N ALA A 28 -21.70 -2.67 23.12
CA ALA A 28 -22.64 -1.99 22.24
C ALA A 28 -22.94 -0.56 22.71
N LEU A 29 -23.16 -0.38 24.02
CA LEU A 29 -23.40 0.94 24.62
C LEU A 29 -22.18 1.86 24.50
N LEU A 30 -20.94 1.33 24.63
CA LEU A 30 -19.72 2.09 24.41
C LEU A 30 -19.68 2.65 22.96
N TRP A 31 -19.96 1.81 21.96
CA TRP A 31 -19.96 2.25 20.57
C TRP A 31 -21.14 3.18 20.24
N THR A 32 -22.29 2.99 20.89
CA THR A 32 -23.41 3.93 20.83
C THR A 32 -23.02 5.30 21.38
N LEU A 33 -22.28 5.34 22.50
CA LEU A 33 -21.76 6.59 23.07
C LEU A 33 -20.80 7.27 22.11
N VAL A 34 -19.90 6.49 21.45
CA VAL A 34 -18.98 7.02 20.41
C VAL A 34 -19.78 7.66 19.26
N SER A 35 -20.85 7.01 18.80
CA SER A 35 -21.74 7.58 17.78
C SER A 35 -22.42 8.87 18.24
N LEU A 36 -22.91 8.90 19.48
CA LEU A 36 -23.55 10.10 20.04
C LEU A 36 -22.57 11.25 20.25
N ILE A 37 -21.33 10.98 20.63
CA ILE A 37 -20.27 12.01 20.67
C ILE A 37 -20.03 12.57 19.28
N GLY A 38 -19.91 11.71 18.26
CA GLY A 38 -19.79 12.15 16.86
C GLY A 38 -20.95 13.02 16.40
N PHE A 39 -22.18 12.64 16.77
CA PHE A 39 -23.40 13.33 16.34
C PHE A 39 -23.65 14.65 17.08
N CYS A 40 -23.34 14.72 18.37
CA CYS A 40 -23.68 15.84 19.23
C CYS A 40 -22.54 16.82 19.50
N VAL A 41 -21.27 16.38 19.34
CA VAL A 41 -20.11 17.17 19.78
C VAL A 41 -19.13 17.48 18.64
N LEU A 42 -18.95 16.59 17.68
CA LEU A 42 -17.94 16.79 16.64
C LEU A 42 -18.52 17.45 15.38
N PRO A 43 -17.74 18.30 14.66
CA PRO A 43 -18.16 18.86 13.39
C PRO A 43 -18.62 17.78 12.43
N TRP A 44 -19.80 17.98 11.84
CA TRP A 44 -20.40 16.95 10.98
C TRP A 44 -19.77 16.86 9.61
N TYR A 45 -19.47 18.00 9.01
CA TYR A 45 -18.86 18.12 7.69
C TYR A 45 -17.35 18.30 7.76
N LEU A 46 -16.69 18.17 6.60
CA LEU A 46 -15.26 18.38 6.44
C LEU A 46 -14.93 19.85 6.71
N LEU A 47 -13.86 20.08 7.46
CA LEU A 47 -13.33 21.39 7.75
C LEU A 47 -12.52 21.94 6.57
N GLU A 48 -12.66 23.21 6.21
CA GLU A 48 -11.89 23.83 5.13
C GLU A 48 -10.37 23.76 5.39
N ASP A 49 -9.96 23.97 6.65
CA ASP A 49 -8.56 23.95 7.08
C ASP A 49 -7.96 22.55 7.26
N GLY A 50 -8.73 21.49 6.97
CA GLY A 50 -8.30 20.10 7.06
C GLY A 50 -8.45 19.48 8.45
N PHE A 51 -8.08 18.19 8.54
CA PHE A 51 -8.31 17.37 9.74
C PHE A 51 -7.36 17.61 10.92
N TRP A 52 -6.29 18.34 10.75
CA TRP A 52 -5.25 18.48 11.79
C TRP A 52 -5.25 19.85 12.47
N GLN A 53 -6.06 20.77 12.00
CA GLN A 53 -6.22 22.09 12.59
C GLN A 53 -7.41 22.06 13.56
N PHE A 54 -7.24 22.67 14.73
CA PHE A 54 -8.24 22.70 15.79
C PHE A 54 -8.74 24.13 16.09
N ASP A 55 -8.44 25.07 15.21
CA ASP A 55 -8.80 26.48 15.34
C ASP A 55 -10.33 26.67 15.33
N TRP A 56 -11.04 25.76 14.66
CA TRP A 56 -12.51 25.71 14.67
C TRP A 56 -13.13 25.64 16.08
N LEU A 57 -12.41 25.15 17.11
CA LEU A 57 -12.88 25.16 18.50
C LEU A 57 -13.05 26.55 19.05
N PHE A 58 -12.38 27.54 18.48
CA PHE A 58 -12.37 28.94 18.92
C PHE A 58 -13.12 29.87 17.95
N ASP A 59 -13.43 29.42 16.73
CA ASP A 59 -14.08 30.18 15.65
C ASP A 59 -15.57 29.83 15.54
N GLY A 60 -16.40 30.33 16.46
CA GLY A 60 -17.86 30.25 16.38
C GLY A 60 -18.48 28.87 16.71
N TYR A 61 -17.69 27.83 16.97
CA TYR A 61 -18.19 26.54 17.40
C TYR A 61 -19.00 26.65 18.69
N PRO A 62 -20.16 25.96 18.85
CA PRO A 62 -20.81 25.01 17.93
C PRO A 62 -21.90 25.62 17.05
N LEU A 63 -22.02 26.94 16.98
CA LEU A 63 -23.14 27.63 16.34
C LEU A 63 -22.90 27.95 14.86
N ASP A 64 -21.66 28.07 14.44
CA ASP A 64 -21.31 28.28 13.05
C ASP A 64 -21.65 27.03 12.23
N THR A 65 -22.35 27.21 11.10
CA THR A 65 -22.85 26.11 10.25
C THR A 65 -21.74 25.25 9.66
N ASP A 66 -20.55 25.82 9.44
CA ASP A 66 -19.40 25.13 8.84
C ASP A 66 -18.73 24.21 9.86
N TYR A 67 -18.81 24.54 11.15
CA TYR A 67 -18.19 23.77 12.24
C TYR A 67 -19.20 23.06 13.16
N ALA A 68 -20.50 23.20 12.88
CA ALA A 68 -21.54 22.69 13.76
C ALA A 68 -21.62 21.16 13.78
N PRO A 69 -21.86 20.55 14.97
CA PRO A 69 -22.31 19.18 15.08
C PRO A 69 -23.68 18.96 14.47
N ALA A 70 -24.00 17.71 14.09
CA ALA A 70 -25.25 17.37 13.45
C ALA A 70 -26.50 17.82 14.23
N ILE A 71 -26.48 17.74 15.56
CA ILE A 71 -27.60 18.15 16.41
C ILE A 71 -27.90 19.66 16.31
N PHE A 72 -26.86 20.49 16.20
CA PHE A 72 -27.03 21.95 16.04
C PHE A 72 -27.51 22.30 14.64
N LEU A 73 -27.02 21.62 13.59
CA LEU A 73 -27.50 21.78 12.21
C LEU A 73 -29.00 21.42 12.08
N ILE A 74 -29.48 20.41 12.82
CA ILE A 74 -30.90 20.08 12.90
C ILE A 74 -31.66 21.17 13.65
N TRP A 75 -31.14 21.64 14.78
CA TRP A 75 -31.79 22.65 15.60
C TRP A 75 -31.93 23.99 14.87
N GLN A 76 -30.95 24.38 14.08
CA GLN A 76 -30.96 25.56 13.22
C GLN A 76 -31.88 25.39 11.99
N GLN A 77 -32.45 24.20 11.78
CA GLN A 77 -33.31 23.81 10.65
C GLN A 77 -32.60 23.82 9.28
N GLU A 78 -31.28 23.88 9.23
CA GLU A 78 -30.51 23.95 7.99
C GLU A 78 -30.36 22.57 7.34
N LYS A 79 -30.15 21.53 8.13
CA LYS A 79 -29.84 20.16 7.64
C LYS A 79 -30.79 19.12 8.23
N LEU A 80 -32.10 19.30 7.96
CA LEU A 80 -33.17 18.43 8.53
C LEU A 80 -33.06 16.95 8.15
N TRP A 81 -32.38 16.64 7.05
CA TRP A 81 -32.11 15.26 6.65
C TRP A 81 -31.18 14.47 7.59
N LEU A 82 -30.56 15.12 8.56
CA LEU A 82 -29.80 14.43 9.63
C LEU A 82 -30.71 13.90 10.75
N LEU A 83 -31.93 14.41 10.84
CA LEU A 83 -32.89 14.03 11.91
C LEU A 83 -33.17 12.50 11.99
N PRO A 84 -33.35 11.76 10.90
CA PRO A 84 -33.61 10.32 10.97
C PRO A 84 -32.48 9.51 11.61
N LEU A 85 -31.24 10.01 11.67
CA LEU A 85 -30.15 9.33 12.37
C LEU A 85 -30.36 9.29 13.88
N LEU A 86 -30.95 10.33 14.47
CA LEU A 86 -31.10 10.45 15.92
C LEU A 86 -31.85 9.28 16.56
N PRO A 87 -33.08 8.90 16.12
CA PRO A 87 -33.78 7.76 16.69
C PRO A 87 -33.04 6.44 16.44
N ILE A 88 -32.34 6.30 15.32
CA ILE A 88 -31.54 5.10 15.01
C ILE A 88 -30.39 4.95 16.01
N LEU A 89 -29.66 6.05 16.30
CA LEU A 89 -28.55 6.07 17.27
C LEU A 89 -29.01 5.87 18.71
N LEU A 90 -30.23 6.30 19.05
CA LEU A 90 -30.81 6.10 20.40
C LEU A 90 -31.36 4.69 20.62
N LEU A 91 -31.65 3.92 19.56
CA LEU A 91 -32.25 2.60 19.67
C LEU A 91 -31.49 1.61 20.56
N PRO A 92 -30.14 1.52 20.56
CA PRO A 92 -29.41 0.63 21.46
C PRO A 92 -29.53 1.01 22.94
N LEU A 93 -29.86 2.28 23.28
CA LEU A 93 -30.04 2.71 24.67
C LEU A 93 -31.25 2.03 25.33
N PHE A 94 -32.20 1.55 24.53
CA PHE A 94 -33.34 0.80 25.04
C PHE A 94 -32.93 -0.48 25.80
N LEU A 95 -31.73 -1.02 25.50
CA LEU A 95 -31.14 -2.17 26.18
C LEU A 95 -30.74 -1.89 27.63
N VAL A 96 -30.63 -0.61 28.03
CA VAL A 96 -30.35 -0.19 29.42
C VAL A 96 -31.60 -0.40 30.28
N PHE A 97 -32.77 -0.12 29.72
CA PHE A 97 -34.06 -0.14 30.46
C PHE A 97 -34.70 -1.51 30.50
N LYS A 98 -34.55 -2.30 29.45
CA LYS A 98 -35.06 -3.68 29.38
C LYS A 98 -33.89 -4.62 29.15
N LYS A 99 -33.87 -5.78 29.81
CA LYS A 99 -32.94 -6.89 29.59
C LYS A 99 -33.64 -7.96 28.71
N PRO A 100 -33.78 -7.75 27.41
CA PRO A 100 -34.42 -8.70 26.53
C PRO A 100 -33.56 -9.95 26.35
N ASP A 101 -34.10 -10.96 25.70
CA ASP A 101 -33.38 -12.16 25.29
C ASP A 101 -32.28 -11.83 24.25
N VAL A 102 -31.30 -12.71 24.11
CA VAL A 102 -30.13 -12.52 23.23
C VAL A 102 -30.54 -12.26 21.79
N GLN A 103 -31.62 -12.90 21.32
CA GLN A 103 -32.09 -12.73 19.94
C GLN A 103 -32.61 -11.31 19.69
N THR A 104 -33.38 -10.78 20.65
CA THR A 104 -33.90 -9.40 20.59
C THR A 104 -32.75 -8.38 20.69
N ILE A 105 -31.77 -8.61 21.58
CA ILE A 105 -30.56 -7.77 21.66
C ILE A 105 -29.84 -7.72 20.31
N SER A 106 -29.59 -8.88 19.73
CA SER A 106 -28.93 -8.97 18.42
C SER A 106 -29.72 -8.23 17.33
N THR A 107 -31.05 -8.39 17.31
CA THR A 107 -31.89 -7.75 16.29
C THR A 107 -31.87 -6.23 16.44
N ILE A 108 -31.98 -5.69 17.66
CA ILE A 108 -31.92 -4.26 17.93
C ILE A 108 -30.56 -3.68 17.47
N LEU A 109 -29.47 -4.35 17.83
CA LEU A 109 -28.13 -3.90 17.45
C LEU A 109 -27.87 -3.98 15.94
N CYS A 110 -28.31 -5.06 15.28
CA CYS A 110 -28.19 -5.20 13.84
C CYS A 110 -29.02 -4.15 13.09
N VAL A 111 -30.24 -3.88 13.56
CA VAL A 111 -31.10 -2.85 12.95
C VAL A 111 -30.52 -1.47 13.16
N ALA A 112 -30.13 -1.11 14.39
CA ALA A 112 -29.57 0.20 14.68
C ALA A 112 -28.27 0.45 13.90
N GLY A 113 -27.29 -0.47 13.99
CA GLY A 113 -26.03 -0.32 13.29
C GLY A 113 -26.17 -0.39 11.77
N GLY A 114 -26.97 -1.33 11.26
CA GLY A 114 -27.20 -1.50 9.81
C GLY A 114 -27.99 -0.35 9.18
N ALA A 115 -29.09 0.07 9.82
CA ALA A 115 -29.88 1.21 9.34
C ALA A 115 -29.10 2.52 9.44
N GLY A 116 -28.32 2.71 10.51
CA GLY A 116 -27.45 3.89 10.66
C GLY A 116 -26.41 4.01 9.55
N LEU A 117 -25.70 2.92 9.25
CA LEU A 117 -24.73 2.89 8.14
C LEU A 117 -25.41 3.07 6.79
N ALA A 118 -26.53 2.36 6.55
CA ALA A 118 -27.25 2.45 5.28
C ALA A 118 -27.79 3.86 5.04
N TYR A 119 -28.34 4.50 6.06
CA TYR A 119 -28.83 5.87 5.95
C TYR A 119 -27.69 6.88 5.75
N LEU A 120 -26.60 6.75 6.50
CA LEU A 120 -25.42 7.62 6.35
C LEU A 120 -24.85 7.53 4.92
N MET A 121 -24.70 6.32 4.38
CA MET A 121 -24.25 6.11 3.01
C MET A 121 -25.26 6.65 1.99
N ALA A 122 -26.54 6.33 2.15
CA ALA A 122 -27.58 6.82 1.24
C ALA A 122 -27.60 8.34 1.19
N GLN A 123 -27.61 9.02 2.34
CA GLN A 123 -27.56 10.47 2.44
C GLN A 123 -26.33 11.03 1.75
N GLY A 124 -25.14 10.47 2.03
CA GLY A 124 -23.89 10.96 1.47
C GLY A 124 -23.83 10.85 -0.06
N PHE A 125 -24.31 9.76 -0.65
CA PHE A 125 -24.31 9.56 -2.10
C PHE A 125 -25.45 10.26 -2.85
N LEU A 126 -26.54 10.59 -2.14
CA LEU A 126 -27.67 11.30 -2.73
C LEU A 126 -27.47 12.80 -2.74
N ILE A 127 -26.53 13.32 -1.93
CA ILE A 127 -26.14 14.73 -1.93
C ILE A 127 -24.89 14.91 -2.82
N GLY A 128 -25.07 15.63 -3.93
CA GLY A 128 -23.98 16.08 -4.80
C GLY A 128 -23.45 17.46 -4.38
N ILE A 129 -22.41 17.93 -5.07
CA ILE A 129 -21.81 19.25 -4.81
C ILE A 129 -22.83 20.39 -4.95
N ARG A 130 -23.79 20.25 -5.88
CA ARG A 130 -24.76 21.30 -6.25
C ARG A 130 -26.19 21.04 -5.77
N GLY A 131 -26.39 20.04 -4.93
CA GLY A 131 -27.73 19.69 -4.46
C GLY A 131 -28.03 18.20 -4.50
N TRP A 132 -29.31 17.85 -4.41
CA TRP A 132 -29.78 16.48 -4.43
C TRP A 132 -29.65 15.85 -5.82
N ASN A 133 -29.11 14.64 -5.88
CA ASN A 133 -29.10 13.82 -7.08
C ASN A 133 -30.43 13.06 -7.31
N SER A 134 -31.47 13.30 -6.48
CA SER A 134 -32.77 12.61 -6.52
C SER A 134 -33.89 13.61 -6.33
N GLU A 135 -34.86 13.64 -7.28
CA GLU A 135 -36.04 14.49 -7.23
C GLU A 135 -36.91 14.25 -5.98
N LEU A 136 -36.94 13.00 -5.47
CA LEU A 136 -37.67 12.66 -4.26
C LEU A 136 -37.14 13.38 -3.02
N PHE A 137 -35.81 13.50 -2.91
CA PHE A 137 -35.20 14.22 -1.78
C PHE A 137 -35.34 15.72 -1.92
N THR A 138 -35.27 16.26 -3.13
CA THR A 138 -35.60 17.67 -3.41
C THR A 138 -37.04 17.97 -3.01
N PHE A 139 -37.99 17.08 -3.29
CA PHE A 139 -39.39 17.25 -2.89
C PHE A 139 -39.59 17.22 -1.36
N VAL A 140 -38.85 16.33 -0.66
CA VAL A 140 -39.02 16.14 0.81
C VAL A 140 -38.26 17.19 1.62
N PHE A 141 -37.05 17.57 1.22
CA PHE A 141 -36.15 18.41 2.00
C PHE A 141 -35.91 19.81 1.39
N GLY A 142 -36.44 20.08 0.20
CA GLY A 142 -36.23 21.33 -0.52
C GLY A 142 -34.94 21.34 -1.36
N GLU A 143 -34.73 22.43 -2.09
CA GLU A 143 -33.50 22.65 -2.87
C GLU A 143 -32.35 23.04 -1.93
N LEU A 144 -31.17 22.52 -2.20
CA LEU A 144 -29.92 22.87 -1.49
C LEU A 144 -29.29 24.05 -2.24
N GLY A 145 -29.32 25.27 -1.63
CA GLY A 145 -28.80 26.49 -2.24
C GLY A 145 -27.28 26.58 -2.26
N ASP A 146 -26.61 25.95 -1.28
CA ASP A 146 -25.18 26.09 -1.07
C ASP A 146 -24.40 24.81 -1.41
N ARG A 147 -23.08 24.98 -1.60
CA ARG A 147 -22.17 23.87 -1.78
C ARG A 147 -22.25 22.92 -0.57
N GLN A 148 -22.34 21.63 -0.85
CA GLN A 148 -22.30 20.60 0.19
C GLN A 148 -20.88 20.05 0.33
N PHE A 149 -20.42 19.93 1.57
CA PHE A 149 -19.10 19.39 1.92
C PHE A 149 -19.19 17.90 2.22
N GLY A 150 -18.04 17.21 2.12
CA GLY A 150 -17.90 15.81 2.49
C GLY A 150 -18.05 15.56 3.98
N PHE A 151 -18.05 14.29 4.37
CA PHE A 151 -18.14 13.87 5.77
C PHE A 151 -16.90 14.27 6.57
N GLY A 152 -17.13 14.92 7.73
CA GLY A 152 -16.10 15.26 8.70
C GLY A 152 -16.00 14.26 9.87
N TYR A 153 -15.47 14.75 10.97
CA TYR A 153 -15.25 13.93 12.19
C TYR A 153 -16.55 13.33 12.74
N GLY A 154 -17.61 14.12 12.84
CA GLY A 154 -18.89 13.68 13.37
C GLY A 154 -19.45 12.48 12.61
N ALA A 155 -19.52 12.59 11.28
CA ALA A 155 -19.98 11.51 10.43
C ALA A 155 -19.09 10.24 10.51
N MET A 156 -17.75 10.43 10.61
CA MET A 156 -16.81 9.32 10.76
C MET A 156 -17.02 8.56 12.08
N PHE A 157 -17.21 9.27 13.21
CA PHE A 157 -17.46 8.63 14.50
C PHE A 157 -18.81 7.92 14.54
N VAL A 158 -19.83 8.49 13.90
CA VAL A 158 -21.12 7.83 13.74
C VAL A 158 -20.99 6.56 12.88
N ALA A 159 -20.28 6.62 11.77
CA ALA A 159 -20.04 5.44 10.91
C ALA A 159 -19.31 4.32 11.66
N LEU A 160 -18.23 4.65 12.40
CA LEU A 160 -17.48 3.68 13.20
C LEU A 160 -18.35 3.07 14.32
N GLY A 161 -19.10 3.90 15.04
CA GLY A 161 -19.97 3.43 16.09
C GLY A 161 -21.07 2.53 15.56
N CYS A 162 -21.75 2.91 14.48
CA CYS A 162 -22.77 2.07 13.82
C CYS A 162 -22.17 0.74 13.31
N LEU A 163 -20.98 0.75 12.76
CA LEU A 163 -20.26 -0.46 12.29
C LEU A 163 -20.02 -1.43 13.47
N PHE A 164 -19.51 -0.93 14.59
CA PHE A 164 -19.23 -1.79 15.73
C PHE A 164 -20.47 -2.19 16.51
N VAL A 165 -21.54 -1.40 16.50
CA VAL A 165 -22.87 -1.81 16.98
C VAL A 165 -23.42 -2.95 16.14
N LEU A 166 -23.36 -2.83 14.80
CA LEU A 166 -23.78 -3.87 13.86
C LEU A 166 -23.00 -5.18 14.08
N THR A 167 -21.67 -5.11 14.12
CA THR A 167 -20.82 -6.29 14.28
C THR A 167 -20.99 -6.94 15.66
N THR A 168 -21.26 -6.15 16.71
CA THR A 168 -21.62 -6.66 18.05
C THR A 168 -22.95 -7.40 18.00
N GLY A 169 -23.95 -6.89 17.28
CA GLY A 169 -25.22 -7.56 17.04
C GLY A 169 -25.08 -8.88 16.27
N ILE A 170 -24.19 -8.91 15.25
CA ILE A 170 -23.86 -10.13 14.49
C ILE A 170 -23.15 -11.16 15.38
N ALA A 171 -22.21 -10.74 16.21
CA ALA A 171 -21.53 -11.62 17.17
C ALA A 171 -22.52 -12.23 18.17
N ALA A 172 -23.51 -11.47 18.65
CA ALA A 172 -24.54 -11.96 19.55
C ALA A 172 -25.40 -13.10 18.97
N ARG A 173 -25.47 -13.25 17.63
CA ARG A 173 -26.09 -14.41 16.95
C ARG A 173 -25.23 -15.68 16.97
N GLY A 174 -24.05 -15.63 17.59
CA GLY A 174 -23.14 -16.77 17.66
C GLY A 174 -22.20 -16.91 16.45
N ILE A 175 -22.19 -15.96 15.53
CA ILE A 175 -21.25 -15.98 14.41
C ILE A 175 -19.82 -15.88 14.94
N VAL A 176 -18.91 -16.72 14.44
CA VAL A 176 -17.53 -16.90 14.92
C VAL A 176 -17.49 -17.10 16.45
N ASN A 177 -18.29 -18.05 16.94
CA ASN A 177 -18.39 -18.42 18.36
C ASN A 177 -18.83 -17.25 19.27
N GLY A 178 -19.46 -16.21 18.74
CA GLY A 178 -19.90 -15.05 19.48
C GLY A 178 -18.78 -14.08 19.91
N ASP A 179 -17.60 -14.17 19.33
CA ASP A 179 -16.47 -13.33 19.67
C ASP A 179 -16.61 -11.94 19.04
N VAL A 180 -16.95 -10.95 19.87
CA VAL A 180 -17.17 -9.56 19.45
C VAL A 180 -15.90 -8.94 18.85
N PHE A 181 -14.70 -9.24 19.38
CA PHE A 181 -13.46 -8.71 18.85
C PHE A 181 -13.18 -9.24 17.44
N VAL A 182 -13.35 -10.54 17.23
CA VAL A 182 -13.11 -11.18 15.92
C VAL A 182 -14.12 -10.68 14.88
N VAL A 183 -15.41 -10.69 15.19
CA VAL A 183 -16.46 -10.22 14.26
C VAL A 183 -16.31 -8.73 14.00
N GLY A 184 -16.00 -7.92 15.01
CA GLY A 184 -15.71 -6.50 14.87
C GLY A 184 -14.51 -6.23 13.96
N SER A 185 -13.42 -6.98 14.15
CA SER A 185 -12.22 -6.83 13.32
C SER A 185 -12.45 -7.26 11.87
N ILE A 186 -13.23 -8.34 11.62
CA ILE A 186 -13.61 -8.76 10.26
C ILE A 186 -14.44 -7.65 9.61
N GLY A 187 -15.49 -7.15 10.30
CA GLY A 187 -16.35 -6.08 9.78
C GLY A 187 -15.57 -4.80 9.50
N PHE A 188 -14.66 -4.41 10.38
CA PHE A 188 -13.82 -3.24 10.20
C PHE A 188 -12.90 -3.34 8.98
N VAL A 189 -12.20 -4.48 8.81
CA VAL A 189 -11.33 -4.69 7.64
C VAL A 189 -12.14 -4.74 6.35
N ILE A 190 -13.34 -5.38 6.36
CA ILE A 190 -14.24 -5.38 5.18
C ILE A 190 -14.67 -3.95 4.84
N ALA A 191 -15.08 -3.16 5.82
CA ALA A 191 -15.50 -1.78 5.60
C ALA A 191 -14.35 -0.93 5.00
N LEU A 192 -13.14 -1.04 5.56
CA LEU A 192 -11.96 -0.35 5.05
C LEU A 192 -11.61 -0.76 3.62
N VAL A 193 -11.60 -2.06 3.31
CA VAL A 193 -11.31 -2.57 1.95
C VAL A 193 -12.40 -2.13 0.97
N SER A 194 -13.67 -2.18 1.39
CA SER A 194 -14.79 -1.73 0.55
C SER A 194 -14.69 -0.23 0.24
N MET A 195 -14.39 0.58 1.24
CA MET A 195 -14.34 2.04 1.10
C MET A 195 -13.10 2.54 0.36
N PHE A 196 -11.91 1.97 0.64
CA PHE A 196 -10.64 2.50 0.12
C PHE A 196 -10.00 1.68 -1.00
N ILE A 197 -10.56 0.53 -1.36
CA ILE A 197 -10.09 -0.26 -2.51
C ILE A 197 -11.23 -0.45 -3.51
N LEU A 198 -12.38 -1.02 -3.09
CA LEU A 198 -13.44 -1.36 -4.03
C LEU A 198 -14.18 -0.13 -4.54
N TYR A 199 -14.58 0.79 -3.67
CA TYR A 199 -15.33 2.00 -4.06
C TYR A 199 -14.55 2.88 -5.06
N PRO A 200 -13.26 3.24 -4.83
CA PRO A 200 -12.50 4.03 -5.80
C PRO A 200 -12.35 3.33 -7.16
N VAL A 201 -12.10 2.03 -7.17
CA VAL A 201 -12.00 1.27 -8.42
C VAL A 201 -13.32 1.23 -9.16
N LEU A 202 -14.44 1.01 -8.46
CA LEU A 202 -15.78 1.01 -9.07
C LEU A 202 -16.15 2.40 -9.59
N ASN A 203 -15.81 3.46 -8.86
CA ASN A 203 -16.04 4.84 -9.30
C ASN A 203 -15.22 5.17 -10.55
N MET A 204 -13.95 4.76 -10.60
CA MET A 204 -13.12 4.89 -11.79
C MET A 204 -13.72 4.15 -13.00
N LEU A 205 -14.23 2.92 -12.79
CA LEU A 205 -14.92 2.18 -13.85
C LEU A 205 -16.18 2.90 -14.34
N ALA A 206 -16.95 3.50 -13.43
CA ALA A 206 -18.12 4.31 -13.77
C ALA A 206 -17.73 5.59 -14.53
N SER A 207 -16.68 6.30 -14.06
CA SER A 207 -16.18 7.52 -14.70
C SER A 207 -15.65 7.29 -16.12
N ALA A 208 -15.08 6.11 -16.39
CA ALA A 208 -14.65 5.75 -17.74
C ALA A 208 -15.81 5.65 -18.76
N LEU A 209 -17.03 5.42 -18.26
CA LEU A 209 -18.25 5.35 -19.07
C LEU A 209 -18.94 6.71 -19.22
N GLN A 210 -18.43 7.78 -18.59
CA GLN A 210 -18.98 9.12 -18.66
C GLN A 210 -18.29 9.94 -19.76
N ASP A 211 -19.08 10.79 -20.40
CA ASP A 211 -18.57 11.82 -21.31
C ASP A 211 -18.09 13.06 -20.51
N ASN A 212 -17.67 14.10 -21.24
CA ASN A 212 -17.20 15.34 -20.62
C ASN A 212 -18.31 16.15 -19.92
N GLU A 213 -19.58 15.81 -20.16
CA GLU A 213 -20.76 16.41 -19.51
C GLU A 213 -21.25 15.57 -18.31
N GLY A 214 -20.60 14.43 -18.04
CA GLY A 214 -20.95 13.52 -16.96
C GLY A 214 -22.08 12.52 -17.31
N LEU A 215 -22.53 12.47 -18.57
CA LEU A 215 -23.55 11.53 -19.03
C LEU A 215 -22.90 10.19 -19.40
N TYR A 216 -23.62 9.09 -19.12
CA TYR A 216 -23.12 7.77 -19.44
C TYR A 216 -23.23 7.47 -20.94
N SER A 217 -22.08 7.25 -21.61
CA SER A 217 -21.96 6.99 -23.03
C SER A 217 -21.04 5.81 -23.34
N LEU A 218 -21.59 4.68 -23.74
CA LEU A 218 -20.82 3.53 -24.17
C LEU A 218 -20.05 3.78 -25.48
N SER A 219 -20.60 4.61 -26.37
CA SER A 219 -19.94 4.95 -27.65
C SER A 219 -18.65 5.73 -27.42
N GLU A 220 -18.64 6.64 -26.46
CA GLU A 220 -17.46 7.43 -26.13
C GLU A 220 -16.40 6.58 -25.40
N PHE A 221 -16.82 5.69 -24.50
CA PHE A 221 -15.90 4.70 -23.92
C PHE A 221 -15.19 3.88 -24.99
N PHE A 222 -15.92 3.32 -25.96
CA PHE A 222 -15.32 2.52 -27.02
C PHE A 222 -14.43 3.36 -27.95
N SER A 223 -14.82 4.61 -28.22
CA SER A 223 -13.98 5.54 -28.98
C SER A 223 -12.63 5.79 -28.30
N LYS A 224 -12.65 6.10 -27.00
CA LYS A 224 -11.43 6.30 -26.19
C LYS A 224 -10.63 5.00 -26.03
N PHE A 225 -11.32 3.85 -25.82
CA PHE A 225 -10.69 2.56 -25.63
C PHE A 225 -9.98 2.03 -26.89
N THR A 226 -10.54 2.28 -28.08
CA THR A 226 -9.98 1.81 -29.36
C THR A 226 -9.01 2.80 -30.00
N ASP A 227 -8.63 3.87 -29.29
CA ASP A 227 -7.71 4.89 -29.80
C ASP A 227 -6.39 4.25 -30.29
N ALA A 228 -5.97 4.66 -31.49
CA ALA A 228 -4.71 4.22 -32.10
C ALA A 228 -3.48 4.54 -31.24
N LYS A 229 -3.52 5.57 -30.40
CA LYS A 229 -2.46 5.89 -29.44
C LYS A 229 -2.29 4.79 -28.39
N ILE A 230 -3.38 4.08 -28.04
CA ILE A 230 -3.35 2.97 -27.09
C ILE A 230 -2.88 1.67 -27.75
N TRP A 231 -3.50 1.31 -28.89
CA TRP A 231 -3.34 -0.02 -29.51
C TRP A 231 -2.61 -0.02 -30.85
N GLY A 232 -2.18 1.13 -31.36
CA GLY A 232 -1.54 1.22 -32.67
C GLY A 232 -0.29 0.35 -32.79
N LEU A 233 -0.13 -0.33 -33.93
CA LEU A 233 1.01 -1.20 -34.25
C LEU A 233 1.96 -0.53 -35.25
N HIS A 234 2.10 0.79 -35.18
CA HIS A 234 2.95 1.56 -36.08
C HIS A 234 4.42 1.15 -36.04
N CYS A 235 4.87 0.56 -34.94
CA CYS A 235 6.24 0.03 -34.81
C CYS A 235 6.58 -1.16 -35.70
N LEU A 236 5.59 -1.84 -36.28
CA LEU A 236 5.82 -2.93 -37.22
C LEU A 236 6.09 -2.42 -38.63
N THR A 237 5.66 -1.21 -38.98
CA THR A 237 5.74 -0.61 -40.32
C THR A 237 6.62 0.63 -40.39
N SER A 238 7.01 1.20 -39.25
CA SER A 238 7.79 2.44 -39.17
C SER A 238 8.75 2.41 -37.97
N THR A 239 9.64 3.40 -37.89
CA THR A 239 10.58 3.58 -36.77
C THR A 239 9.91 4.23 -35.53
N ARG A 240 8.59 4.45 -35.54
CA ARG A 240 7.85 5.01 -34.42
C ARG A 240 7.59 3.92 -33.38
N SER A 241 7.45 4.31 -32.10
CA SER A 241 7.03 3.41 -31.04
C SER A 241 5.62 2.86 -31.29
N CYS A 242 5.32 1.69 -30.76
CA CYS A 242 3.97 1.13 -30.74
C CYS A 242 3.03 1.95 -29.84
N GLY A 243 1.75 1.63 -29.85
CA GLY A 243 0.80 2.17 -28.90
C GLY A 243 1.21 1.88 -27.44
N VAL A 244 0.81 2.77 -26.53
CA VAL A 244 1.27 2.75 -25.13
C VAL A 244 0.94 1.44 -24.39
N ALA A 245 -0.13 0.75 -24.79
CA ALA A 245 -0.48 -0.57 -24.23
C ALA A 245 0.57 -1.64 -24.57
N TRP A 246 1.01 -1.70 -25.83
CA TRP A 246 2.03 -2.64 -26.28
C TRP A 246 3.41 -2.33 -25.73
N ASN A 247 3.77 -1.05 -25.68
CA ASN A 247 5.02 -0.60 -25.06
C ASN A 247 5.10 -1.02 -23.60
N SER A 248 4.05 -0.75 -22.84
CA SER A 248 3.98 -1.12 -21.41
C SER A 248 4.02 -2.62 -21.20
N LEU A 249 3.24 -3.38 -22.00
CA LEU A 249 3.19 -4.84 -21.88
C LEU A 249 4.54 -5.48 -22.19
N THR A 250 5.17 -5.06 -23.29
CA THR A 250 6.48 -5.58 -23.70
C THR A 250 7.55 -5.25 -22.66
N LEU A 251 7.62 -4.00 -22.21
CA LEU A 251 8.54 -3.57 -21.16
C LEU A 251 8.35 -4.41 -19.89
N ALA A 252 7.11 -4.56 -19.42
CA ALA A 252 6.82 -5.30 -18.18
C ALA A 252 7.16 -6.79 -18.26
N ILE A 253 6.95 -7.44 -19.41
CA ILE A 253 7.35 -8.83 -19.63
C ILE A 253 8.87 -8.95 -19.56
N ILE A 254 9.60 -8.09 -20.27
CA ILE A 254 11.08 -8.11 -20.28
C ILE A 254 11.64 -7.85 -18.88
N VAL A 255 11.14 -6.80 -18.22
CA VAL A 255 11.58 -6.45 -16.85
C VAL A 255 11.25 -7.57 -15.86
N GLY A 256 10.03 -8.11 -15.90
CA GLY A 256 9.63 -9.23 -15.04
C GLY A 256 10.53 -10.45 -15.20
N ALA A 257 10.86 -10.82 -16.45
CA ALA A 257 11.73 -11.95 -16.75
C ALA A 257 13.18 -11.69 -16.29
N LEU A 258 13.74 -10.54 -16.62
CA LEU A 258 15.14 -10.22 -16.31
C LEU A 258 15.37 -9.97 -14.83
N THR A 259 14.45 -9.28 -14.13
CA THR A 259 14.54 -9.09 -12.66
C THR A 259 14.42 -10.42 -11.92
N THR A 260 13.57 -11.34 -12.38
CA THR A 260 13.48 -12.69 -11.82
C THR A 260 14.78 -13.47 -12.04
N PHE A 261 15.35 -13.40 -13.23
CA PHE A 261 16.63 -14.02 -13.53
C PHE A 261 17.76 -13.46 -12.65
N LEU A 262 17.91 -12.14 -12.60
CA LEU A 262 18.93 -11.48 -11.77
C LEU A 262 18.72 -11.77 -10.28
N GLY A 263 17.48 -11.67 -9.78
CA GLY A 263 17.12 -12.00 -8.42
C GLY A 263 17.46 -13.44 -8.04
N LEU A 264 17.22 -14.41 -8.94
CA LEU A 264 17.62 -15.81 -8.75
C LEU A 264 19.14 -15.95 -8.69
N VAL A 265 19.88 -15.32 -9.61
CA VAL A 265 21.35 -15.36 -9.64
C VAL A 265 21.92 -14.83 -8.31
N PHE A 266 21.43 -13.67 -7.84
CA PHE A 266 21.85 -13.11 -6.55
C PHE A 266 21.48 -14.03 -5.38
N ALA A 267 20.28 -14.59 -5.36
CA ALA A 267 19.83 -15.51 -4.31
C ALA A 267 20.69 -16.78 -4.26
N LEU A 268 21.00 -17.36 -5.41
CA LEU A 268 21.87 -18.54 -5.50
C LEU A 268 23.29 -18.25 -5.02
N VAL A 269 23.86 -17.11 -5.41
CA VAL A 269 25.22 -16.72 -4.96
C VAL A 269 25.22 -16.41 -3.47
N ALA A 270 24.21 -15.72 -2.96
CA ALA A 270 24.12 -15.38 -1.53
C ALA A 270 23.98 -16.59 -0.60
N THR A 271 23.33 -17.68 -1.07
CA THR A 271 22.96 -18.83 -0.22
C THR A 271 23.78 -20.08 -0.49
N ARG A 272 24.24 -20.31 -1.73
CA ARG A 272 24.80 -21.61 -2.18
C ARG A 272 26.20 -21.54 -2.79
N SER A 273 26.84 -20.36 -2.80
CA SER A 273 28.15 -20.20 -3.41
C SER A 273 29.33 -20.62 -2.52
N GLY A 274 29.13 -20.70 -1.22
CA GLY A 274 30.21 -20.95 -0.25
C GLY A 274 31.20 -19.77 -0.05
N LEU A 275 30.91 -18.60 -0.61
CA LEU A 275 31.71 -17.40 -0.43
C LEU A 275 31.66 -16.91 1.02
N ARG A 276 32.84 -16.77 1.68
CA ARG A 276 32.95 -16.24 3.05
C ARG A 276 32.31 -14.83 3.20
N ARG A 277 32.29 -14.03 2.15
CA ARG A 277 31.75 -12.64 2.13
C ARG A 277 30.39 -12.54 1.45
N ALA A 278 29.68 -13.64 1.21
CA ALA A 278 28.34 -13.62 0.58
C ALA A 278 27.33 -12.76 1.37
N HIS A 279 27.54 -12.60 2.70
CA HIS A 279 26.71 -11.73 3.53
C HIS A 279 26.75 -10.24 3.11
N LEU A 280 27.85 -9.77 2.48
CA LEU A 280 27.98 -8.40 1.98
C LEU A 280 27.15 -8.15 0.70
N LEU A 281 26.77 -9.21 -0.02
CA LEU A 281 25.91 -9.07 -1.20
C LEU A 281 24.47 -8.71 -0.84
N ARG A 282 23.98 -9.14 0.33
CA ARG A 282 22.60 -8.80 0.77
C ARG A 282 22.36 -7.30 0.87
N PRO A 283 23.14 -6.51 1.61
CA PRO A 283 22.99 -5.06 1.66
C PRO A 283 23.11 -4.40 0.27
N LEU A 284 24.10 -4.80 -0.53
CA LEU A 284 24.33 -4.25 -1.87
C LEU A 284 23.13 -4.49 -2.80
N THR A 285 22.54 -5.69 -2.75
CA THR A 285 21.38 -6.04 -3.57
C THR A 285 20.12 -5.34 -3.11
N VAL A 286 19.97 -5.06 -1.80
CA VAL A 286 18.78 -4.43 -1.22
C VAL A 286 18.85 -2.90 -1.29
N LEU A 287 20.04 -2.31 -1.45
CA LEU A 287 20.24 -0.86 -1.49
C LEU A 287 19.28 -0.12 -2.43
N PRO A 288 19.00 -0.58 -3.68
CA PRO A 288 18.09 0.13 -4.56
C PRO A 288 16.62 0.16 -4.11
N ILE A 289 16.19 -0.69 -3.17
CA ILE A 289 14.82 -0.65 -2.64
C ILE A 289 14.57 0.57 -1.74
N ILE A 290 15.65 1.09 -1.13
CA ILE A 290 15.62 2.26 -0.25
C ILE A 290 15.58 3.56 -1.06
N THR A 291 15.88 3.50 -2.35
CA THR A 291 15.98 4.67 -3.22
C THR A 291 14.71 4.80 -4.06
N PRO A 292 14.11 6.00 -4.20
CA PRO A 292 13.03 6.19 -5.16
C PRO A 292 13.47 5.75 -6.58
N PRO A 293 12.66 4.97 -7.32
CA PRO A 293 13.08 4.39 -8.60
C PRO A 293 13.61 5.41 -9.61
N PHE A 294 12.97 6.57 -9.73
CA PHE A 294 13.37 7.64 -10.67
C PHE A 294 14.74 8.26 -10.36
N VAL A 295 15.24 8.17 -9.10
CA VAL A 295 16.59 8.63 -8.74
C VAL A 295 17.64 7.81 -9.46
N ILE A 296 17.37 6.52 -9.64
CA ILE A 296 18.21 5.64 -10.44
C ILE A 296 18.21 6.10 -11.91
N GLY A 297 17.04 6.49 -12.44
CA GLY A 297 16.91 7.09 -13.75
C GLY A 297 17.75 8.36 -13.92
N LEU A 298 17.74 9.24 -12.91
CA LEU A 298 18.59 10.43 -12.89
C LEU A 298 20.09 10.08 -12.92
N ALA A 299 20.51 9.12 -12.09
CA ALA A 299 21.90 8.68 -12.09
C ALA A 299 22.34 8.07 -13.45
N ILE A 300 21.43 7.37 -14.12
CA ILE A 300 21.66 6.86 -15.47
C ILE A 300 21.83 8.01 -16.48
N ILE A 301 21.09 9.11 -16.36
CA ILE A 301 21.29 10.31 -17.17
C ILE A 301 22.64 10.95 -16.90
N LEU A 302 23.09 11.04 -15.65
CA LEU A 302 24.42 11.54 -15.31
C LEU A 302 25.55 10.69 -15.91
N LEU A 303 25.32 9.38 -16.05
CA LEU A 303 26.32 8.47 -16.64
C LEU A 303 26.26 8.45 -18.17
N PHE A 304 25.07 8.29 -18.75
CA PHE A 304 24.85 7.95 -20.13
C PHE A 304 24.01 8.95 -20.93
N GLY A 305 23.58 10.06 -20.31
CA GLY A 305 22.91 11.15 -21.03
C GLY A 305 23.82 11.85 -22.04
N LEU A 306 23.33 12.85 -22.73
CA LEU A 306 24.13 13.60 -23.74
C LEU A 306 25.42 14.18 -23.16
N SER A 307 25.35 14.75 -21.94
CA SER A 307 26.50 15.30 -21.19
C SER A 307 26.96 14.33 -20.09
N GLY A 308 26.60 13.03 -20.22
CA GLY A 308 26.95 12.02 -19.26
C GLY A 308 28.42 11.62 -19.31
N THR A 309 28.99 11.31 -18.14
CA THR A 309 30.44 11.00 -18.02
C THR A 309 30.89 9.88 -18.94
N VAL A 310 30.11 8.80 -19.07
CA VAL A 310 30.46 7.67 -19.95
C VAL A 310 30.28 8.06 -21.42
N THR A 311 29.22 8.81 -21.75
CA THR A 311 28.97 9.24 -23.12
C THR A 311 30.07 10.18 -23.62
N THR A 312 30.46 11.17 -22.83
CA THR A 312 31.53 12.10 -23.18
C THR A 312 32.88 11.38 -23.28
N PHE A 313 33.20 10.50 -22.32
CA PHE A 313 34.42 9.70 -22.35
C PHE A 313 34.54 8.82 -23.60
N VAL A 314 33.45 8.15 -24.00
CA VAL A 314 33.42 7.32 -25.21
C VAL A 314 33.47 8.18 -26.46
N ALA A 315 32.77 9.33 -26.47
CA ALA A 315 32.85 10.30 -27.58
C ALA A 315 34.25 10.82 -27.83
N ASP A 316 34.98 11.17 -26.75
CA ASP A 316 36.35 11.70 -26.81
C ASP A 316 37.36 10.63 -27.27
N ILE A 317 37.20 9.35 -26.85
CA ILE A 317 38.15 8.28 -27.23
C ILE A 317 37.93 7.84 -28.69
N PHE A 318 36.68 7.72 -29.12
CA PHE A 318 36.31 7.15 -30.43
C PHE A 318 35.95 8.20 -31.47
N ASP A 319 36.06 9.49 -31.15
CA ASP A 319 35.67 10.63 -32.00
C ASP A 319 34.22 10.49 -32.54
N LEU A 320 33.29 10.09 -31.63
CA LEU A 320 31.89 9.89 -31.92
C LEU A 320 31.08 11.06 -31.44
N GLN A 321 29.99 11.39 -32.15
CA GLN A 321 29.02 12.37 -31.66
C GLN A 321 28.18 11.78 -30.54
N PRO A 322 27.99 12.49 -29.41
CA PRO A 322 27.09 12.06 -28.33
C PRO A 322 25.68 11.80 -28.87
N SER A 323 25.11 10.66 -28.54
CA SER A 323 23.77 10.25 -28.98
C SER A 323 22.80 10.12 -27.82
N ARG A 324 21.50 10.20 -28.14
CA ARG A 324 20.41 10.03 -27.15
C ARG A 324 20.00 8.56 -26.96
N TRP A 325 20.92 7.61 -27.14
CA TRP A 325 20.63 6.17 -27.14
C TRP A 325 20.01 5.65 -25.82
N ILE A 326 20.34 6.32 -24.71
CA ILE A 326 19.84 5.92 -23.39
C ILE A 326 18.36 6.30 -23.16
N TYR A 327 17.86 7.30 -23.89
CA TYR A 327 16.47 7.70 -23.77
C TYR A 327 15.55 6.74 -24.53
N GLY A 328 14.41 6.38 -23.94
CA GLY A 328 13.48 5.40 -24.44
C GLY A 328 13.64 4.03 -23.76
N LEU A 329 13.29 2.97 -24.49
CA LEU A 329 13.28 1.61 -23.98
C LEU A 329 14.59 1.17 -23.28
N PRO A 330 15.81 1.44 -23.80
CA PRO A 330 17.05 0.98 -23.15
C PRO A 330 17.25 1.57 -21.76
N GLY A 331 17.07 2.88 -21.60
CA GLY A 331 17.26 3.55 -20.32
C GLY A 331 16.21 3.15 -19.29
N ILE A 332 14.94 3.11 -19.70
CA ILE A 332 13.87 2.65 -18.82
C ILE A 332 14.14 1.21 -18.35
N LEU A 333 14.53 0.33 -19.26
CA LEU A 333 14.84 -1.08 -18.96
C LEU A 333 15.96 -1.19 -17.93
N ILE A 334 17.09 -0.51 -18.13
CA ILE A 334 18.23 -0.54 -17.20
C ILE A 334 17.82 0.01 -15.83
N ALA A 335 17.10 1.14 -15.81
CA ALA A 335 16.64 1.76 -14.55
C ALA A 335 15.68 0.85 -13.78
N GLN A 336 14.70 0.25 -14.45
CA GLN A 336 13.73 -0.66 -13.84
C GLN A 336 14.40 -1.97 -13.39
N LEU A 337 15.35 -2.52 -14.14
CA LEU A 337 16.11 -3.69 -13.72
C LEU A 337 16.88 -3.41 -12.42
N LEU A 338 17.52 -2.24 -12.29
CA LEU A 338 18.23 -1.89 -11.08
C LEU A 338 17.28 -1.66 -9.91
N SER A 339 16.15 -1.00 -10.14
CA SER A 339 15.14 -0.67 -9.12
C SER A 339 14.39 -1.89 -8.59
N PHE A 340 14.05 -2.86 -9.46
CA PHE A 340 13.14 -3.95 -9.11
C PHE A 340 13.81 -5.31 -8.88
N THR A 341 15.07 -5.51 -9.28
CA THR A 341 15.85 -6.72 -8.95
C THR A 341 15.89 -7.01 -7.44
N PRO A 342 16.01 -6.01 -6.52
CA PRO A 342 15.97 -6.26 -5.09
C PRO A 342 14.69 -6.94 -4.61
N ILE A 343 13.54 -6.60 -5.21
CA ILE A 343 12.23 -7.18 -4.85
C ILE A 343 12.21 -8.65 -5.22
N ALA A 344 12.65 -8.98 -6.44
CA ALA A 344 12.77 -10.36 -6.91
C ALA A 344 13.76 -11.15 -6.04
N PHE A 345 14.90 -10.56 -5.67
CA PHE A 345 15.90 -11.16 -4.78
C PHE A 345 15.33 -11.50 -3.40
N LEU A 346 14.60 -10.57 -2.75
CA LEU A 346 14.02 -10.80 -1.42
C LEU A 346 12.99 -11.94 -1.42
N VAL A 347 12.23 -12.08 -2.51
CA VAL A 347 11.32 -13.23 -2.67
C VAL A 347 12.10 -14.52 -2.88
N LEU A 348 13.09 -14.49 -3.78
CA LEU A 348 13.78 -15.70 -4.23
C LEU A 348 14.81 -16.22 -3.22
N ILE A 349 15.38 -15.36 -2.36
CA ILE A 349 16.29 -15.84 -1.32
C ILE A 349 15.58 -16.79 -0.36
N GLY A 350 14.36 -16.45 0.09
CA GLY A 350 13.55 -17.35 0.93
C GLY A 350 13.12 -18.63 0.20
N VAL A 351 12.88 -18.55 -1.10
CA VAL A 351 12.55 -19.73 -1.93
C VAL A 351 13.75 -20.66 -2.09
N VAL A 352 14.94 -20.11 -2.31
CA VAL A 352 16.18 -20.91 -2.45
C VAL A 352 16.59 -21.54 -1.12
N GLU A 353 16.44 -20.79 -0.01
CA GLU A 353 16.68 -21.31 1.35
C GLU A 353 15.63 -22.37 1.76
N GLY A 354 14.41 -22.29 1.23
CA GLY A 354 13.31 -23.21 1.49
C GLY A 354 13.37 -24.56 0.76
N VAL A 355 14.33 -24.75 -0.15
CA VAL A 355 14.53 -26.06 -0.80
C VAL A 355 15.20 -27.00 0.20
N ALA A 356 14.50 -28.06 0.61
CA ALA A 356 14.98 -29.01 1.59
C ALA A 356 16.28 -29.74 1.14
N PRO A 357 17.38 -29.62 1.91
CA PRO A 357 18.64 -30.30 1.60
C PRO A 357 18.50 -31.80 1.41
N SER A 358 17.62 -32.44 2.18
CA SER A 358 17.35 -33.89 2.07
C SER A 358 16.89 -34.34 0.70
N MET A 359 16.14 -33.50 -0.02
CA MET A 359 15.72 -33.82 -1.39
C MET A 359 16.91 -33.77 -2.38
N GLU A 360 17.83 -32.86 -2.17
CA GLU A 360 19.05 -32.73 -2.97
C GLU A 360 20.04 -33.86 -2.67
N GLU A 361 20.20 -34.21 -1.39
CA GLU A 361 21.02 -35.33 -0.93
C GLU A 361 20.47 -36.67 -1.46
N ALA A 362 19.15 -36.88 -1.40
CA ALA A 362 18.52 -38.09 -1.98
C ALA A 362 18.81 -38.23 -3.48
N SER A 363 18.75 -37.12 -4.24
CA SER A 363 19.12 -37.11 -5.66
C SER A 363 20.58 -37.53 -5.86
N GLN A 364 21.51 -37.03 -5.03
CA GLN A 364 22.94 -37.33 -5.13
C GLN A 364 23.23 -38.79 -4.71
N THR A 365 22.51 -39.31 -3.72
CA THR A 365 22.60 -40.72 -3.33
C THR A 365 22.18 -41.65 -4.48
N LEU A 366 21.24 -41.21 -5.32
CA LEU A 366 20.85 -41.87 -6.58
C LEU A 366 21.85 -41.62 -7.74
N ARG A 367 23.08 -41.17 -7.43
CA ARG A 367 24.17 -40.87 -8.37
C ARG A 367 23.89 -39.73 -9.36
N ALA A 368 22.94 -38.84 -9.10
CA ALA A 368 22.74 -37.67 -9.92
C ALA A 368 23.91 -36.69 -9.76
N SER A 369 24.41 -36.14 -10.85
CA SER A 369 25.43 -35.09 -10.82
C SER A 369 24.83 -33.80 -10.23
N ARG A 370 25.67 -32.85 -9.74
CA ARG A 370 25.23 -31.54 -9.24
C ARG A 370 24.37 -30.77 -10.26
N TRP A 371 24.66 -30.90 -11.54
CA TRP A 371 23.85 -30.28 -12.60
C TRP A 371 22.48 -30.95 -12.75
N GLN A 372 22.43 -32.29 -12.69
CA GLN A 372 21.16 -33.01 -12.73
C GLN A 372 20.30 -32.67 -11.52
N THR A 373 20.88 -32.73 -10.29
CA THR A 373 20.17 -32.32 -9.07
C THR A 373 19.62 -30.90 -9.19
N PHE A 374 20.42 -29.94 -9.62
CA PHE A 374 19.97 -28.56 -9.80
C PHE A 374 18.80 -28.46 -10.79
N ARG A 375 18.90 -29.10 -11.97
CA ARG A 375 17.89 -29.00 -13.05
C ARG A 375 16.61 -29.77 -12.74
N THR A 376 16.71 -30.94 -12.09
CA THR A 376 15.56 -31.85 -11.91
C THR A 376 14.92 -31.78 -10.52
N VAL A 377 15.62 -31.28 -9.52
CA VAL A 377 15.12 -31.16 -8.12
C VAL A 377 15.03 -29.69 -7.72
N SER A 378 16.17 -29.01 -7.61
CA SER A 378 16.19 -27.65 -7.02
C SER A 378 15.38 -26.65 -7.83
N LEU A 379 15.62 -26.54 -9.14
CA LEU A 379 14.94 -25.56 -10.01
C LEU A 379 13.42 -25.79 -10.13
N PRO A 380 12.90 -27.03 -10.29
CA PRO A 380 11.47 -27.28 -10.26
C PRO A 380 10.79 -26.94 -8.94
N LEU A 381 11.44 -27.17 -7.80
CA LEU A 381 10.92 -26.77 -6.49
C LEU A 381 10.85 -25.27 -6.31
N MET A 382 11.72 -24.51 -6.99
CA MET A 382 11.72 -23.05 -6.97
C MET A 382 10.66 -22.41 -7.89
N ARG A 383 10.02 -23.17 -8.82
CA ARG A 383 9.08 -22.64 -9.83
C ARG A 383 7.98 -21.73 -9.27
N PRO A 384 7.30 -22.06 -8.15
CA PRO A 384 6.29 -21.18 -7.59
C PRO A 384 6.86 -19.83 -7.15
N GLY A 385 8.06 -19.83 -6.57
CA GLY A 385 8.76 -18.61 -6.19
C GLY A 385 9.20 -17.77 -7.38
N LEU A 386 9.67 -18.42 -8.46
CA LEU A 386 10.03 -17.74 -9.72
C LEU A 386 8.82 -17.06 -10.35
N ALA A 387 7.66 -17.73 -10.35
CA ALA A 387 6.42 -17.14 -10.85
C ALA A 387 5.96 -15.93 -10.01
N ASN A 388 6.13 -15.99 -8.68
CA ASN A 388 5.85 -14.88 -7.80
C ASN A 388 6.80 -13.70 -8.03
N ALA A 389 8.09 -13.96 -8.21
CA ALA A 389 9.08 -12.92 -8.50
C ALA A 389 8.80 -12.24 -9.86
N PHE A 390 8.47 -13.05 -10.89
CA PHE A 390 8.07 -12.53 -12.20
C PHE A 390 6.85 -11.62 -12.11
N LEU A 391 5.79 -12.08 -11.44
CA LEU A 391 4.57 -11.28 -11.29
C LEU A 391 4.85 -9.95 -10.57
N LEU A 392 5.69 -9.97 -9.55
CA LEU A 392 6.10 -8.76 -8.84
C LEU A 392 6.84 -7.78 -9.75
N GLY A 393 7.87 -8.26 -10.46
CA GLY A 393 8.62 -7.45 -11.42
C GLY A 393 7.74 -6.91 -12.55
N PHE A 394 6.78 -7.73 -13.03
CA PHE A 394 5.79 -7.32 -14.03
C PHE A 394 4.88 -6.19 -13.52
N ILE A 395 4.29 -6.35 -12.33
CA ILE A 395 3.37 -5.36 -11.74
C ILE A 395 4.12 -4.06 -11.41
N GLU A 396 5.32 -4.13 -10.83
CA GLU A 396 6.12 -2.94 -10.49
C GLU A 396 6.54 -2.19 -11.77
N SER A 397 6.89 -2.89 -12.85
CA SER A 397 7.19 -2.27 -14.15
C SER A 397 5.97 -1.58 -14.77
N MET A 398 4.80 -2.23 -14.73
CA MET A 398 3.54 -1.63 -15.21
C MET A 398 3.12 -0.41 -14.38
N ALA A 399 3.42 -0.41 -13.08
CA ALA A 399 3.08 0.67 -12.16
C ALA A 399 4.12 1.80 -12.13
N ASP A 400 5.29 1.59 -12.74
CA ASP A 400 6.37 2.58 -12.69
C ASP A 400 6.04 3.77 -13.59
N PHE A 401 5.96 4.91 -12.95
CA PHE A 401 5.76 6.21 -13.57
C PHE A 401 7.08 6.97 -13.68
N GLY A 402 7.92 6.88 -12.64
CA GLY A 402 9.06 7.77 -12.47
C GLY A 402 10.19 7.56 -13.47
N ASN A 403 10.60 6.29 -13.73
CA ASN A 403 11.64 6.03 -14.72
C ASN A 403 11.20 6.36 -16.15
N PRO A 404 9.98 5.96 -16.60
CA PRO A 404 9.48 6.38 -17.91
C PRO A 404 9.34 7.89 -18.07
N LEU A 405 8.95 8.63 -17.04
CA LEU A 405 8.87 10.09 -17.09
C LEU A 405 10.22 10.73 -17.37
N VAL A 406 11.28 10.26 -16.69
CA VAL A 406 12.62 10.87 -16.75
C VAL A 406 13.41 10.36 -17.96
N LEU A 407 13.28 9.10 -18.33
CA LEU A 407 14.07 8.43 -19.37
C LEU A 407 13.28 8.11 -20.65
N GLY A 408 11.94 8.30 -20.66
CA GLY A 408 11.07 7.82 -21.73
C GLY A 408 11.40 8.37 -23.12
N GLY A 409 11.74 9.65 -23.22
CA GLY A 409 11.94 10.28 -24.51
C GLY A 409 10.68 10.15 -25.38
N ASN A 410 10.79 9.40 -26.50
CA ASN A 410 9.66 9.12 -27.40
C ASN A 410 9.00 7.74 -27.14
N PHE A 411 9.33 7.07 -26.03
CA PHE A 411 8.78 5.76 -25.67
C PHE A 411 7.76 5.93 -24.54
N ASP A 412 6.52 6.24 -24.92
CA ASP A 412 5.42 6.44 -23.99
C ASP A 412 4.89 5.10 -23.47
N VAL A 413 4.51 5.08 -22.20
CA VAL A 413 3.89 3.94 -21.51
C VAL A 413 2.55 4.36 -20.88
N LEU A 414 1.71 3.37 -20.50
CA LEU A 414 0.39 3.63 -19.92
C LEU A 414 0.46 4.54 -18.69
N SER A 415 1.44 4.34 -17.81
CA SER A 415 1.54 5.11 -16.57
C SER A 415 1.84 6.60 -16.80
N THR A 416 2.68 6.94 -17.78
CA THR A 416 2.97 8.33 -18.16
C THR A 416 1.82 8.96 -18.92
N GLU A 417 1.16 8.22 -19.80
CA GLU A 417 0.00 8.72 -20.54
C GLU A 417 -1.21 9.00 -19.60
N ILE A 418 -1.42 8.16 -18.58
CA ILE A 418 -2.40 8.41 -17.52
C ILE A 418 -2.10 9.73 -16.82
N PHE A 419 -0.84 9.97 -16.47
CA PHE A 419 -0.44 11.21 -15.81
C PHE A 419 -0.73 12.43 -16.69
N PHE A 420 -0.32 12.41 -17.95
CA PHE A 420 -0.57 13.53 -18.87
C PHE A 420 -2.04 13.73 -19.18
N ALA A 421 -2.88 12.68 -19.11
CA ALA A 421 -4.32 12.83 -19.28
C ALA A 421 -4.99 13.60 -18.11
N ILE A 422 -4.46 13.46 -16.87
CA ILE A 422 -5.00 14.17 -15.68
C ILE A 422 -4.37 15.55 -15.52
N VAL A 423 -3.03 15.64 -15.57
CA VAL A 423 -2.27 16.86 -15.23
C VAL A 423 -2.05 17.73 -16.44
N GLY A 424 -2.15 17.19 -17.65
CA GLY A 424 -1.98 17.91 -18.89
C GLY A 424 -3.10 18.92 -19.17
N ALA A 425 -2.86 19.81 -20.13
CA ALA A 425 -3.78 20.93 -20.47
C ALA A 425 -5.21 20.47 -20.86
N GLN A 426 -5.41 19.23 -21.27
CA GLN A 426 -6.72 18.70 -21.66
C GLN A 426 -7.57 18.25 -20.46
N ASN A 427 -6.92 17.90 -19.34
CA ASN A 427 -7.57 17.39 -18.11
C ASN A 427 -8.70 16.37 -18.39
N ASP A 428 -8.42 15.37 -19.26
CA ASP A 428 -9.41 14.36 -19.68
C ASP A 428 -9.42 13.18 -18.68
N GLN A 429 -10.24 13.31 -17.65
CA GLN A 429 -10.41 12.29 -16.61
C GLN A 429 -10.98 10.98 -17.18
N GLY A 430 -11.88 11.05 -18.18
CA GLY A 430 -12.44 9.88 -18.85
C GLY A 430 -11.36 9.07 -19.59
N LYS A 431 -10.45 9.75 -20.31
CA LYS A 431 -9.31 9.11 -20.97
C LYS A 431 -8.35 8.46 -19.94
N ALA A 432 -8.05 9.18 -18.86
CA ALA A 432 -7.22 8.65 -17.78
C ALA A 432 -7.82 7.38 -17.16
N ALA A 433 -9.15 7.38 -16.93
CA ALA A 433 -9.87 6.21 -16.42
C ALA A 433 -9.82 5.02 -17.41
N VAL A 434 -10.00 5.26 -18.71
CA VAL A 434 -9.89 4.21 -19.75
C VAL A 434 -8.47 3.61 -19.78
N LEU A 435 -7.42 4.43 -19.77
CA LEU A 435 -6.03 3.96 -19.72
C LEU A 435 -5.74 3.17 -18.43
N ALA A 436 -6.27 3.63 -17.29
CA ALA A 436 -6.15 2.93 -16.01
C ALA A 436 -6.88 1.57 -16.03
N ILE A 437 -8.01 1.44 -16.73
CA ILE A 437 -8.70 0.16 -16.97
C ILE A 437 -7.83 -0.78 -17.78
N VAL A 438 -7.20 -0.32 -18.87
CA VAL A 438 -6.29 -1.14 -19.68
C VAL A 438 -5.13 -1.67 -18.82
N LEU A 439 -4.53 -0.79 -18.03
CA LEU A 439 -3.46 -1.15 -17.10
C LEU A 439 -3.91 -2.17 -16.05
N LEU A 440 -5.10 -1.99 -15.49
CA LEU A 440 -5.71 -2.89 -14.52
C LEU A 440 -6.01 -4.28 -15.15
N ILE A 441 -6.53 -4.33 -16.38
CA ILE A 441 -6.78 -5.57 -17.10
C ILE A 441 -5.48 -6.37 -17.27
N PHE A 442 -4.39 -5.74 -17.67
CA PHE A 442 -3.11 -6.42 -17.83
C PHE A 442 -2.59 -7.01 -16.51
N THR A 443 -2.63 -6.24 -15.45
CA THR A 443 -2.12 -6.68 -14.14
C THR A 443 -3.01 -7.76 -13.51
N LEU A 444 -4.33 -7.63 -13.57
CA LEU A 444 -5.26 -8.66 -13.10
C LEU A 444 -5.17 -9.94 -13.93
N THR A 445 -5.00 -9.82 -15.25
CA THR A 445 -4.81 -10.98 -16.15
C THR A 445 -3.54 -11.73 -15.79
N ALA A 446 -2.42 -11.01 -15.58
CA ALA A 446 -1.16 -11.62 -15.16
C ALA A 446 -1.30 -12.32 -13.80
N PHE A 447 -1.95 -11.67 -12.83
CA PHE A 447 -2.22 -12.24 -11.51
C PHE A 447 -3.11 -13.50 -11.58
N TYR A 448 -4.17 -13.46 -12.37
CA TYR A 448 -5.07 -14.61 -12.58
C TYR A 448 -4.36 -15.75 -13.31
N ALA A 449 -3.61 -15.46 -14.36
CA ALA A 449 -2.84 -16.45 -15.12
C ALA A 449 -1.81 -17.16 -14.23
N GLN A 450 -1.09 -16.41 -13.40
CA GLN A 450 -0.16 -16.95 -12.42
C GLN A 450 -0.87 -17.88 -11.42
N ARG A 451 -2.01 -17.43 -10.85
CA ARG A 451 -2.77 -18.22 -9.87
C ARG A 451 -3.29 -19.54 -10.50
N ARG A 452 -3.76 -19.47 -11.75
CA ARG A 452 -4.23 -20.66 -12.49
C ARG A 452 -3.08 -21.61 -12.82
N TRP A 453 -1.92 -21.08 -13.21
CA TRP A 453 -0.74 -21.87 -13.57
C TRP A 453 -0.12 -22.60 -12.38
N LEU A 454 0.00 -21.93 -11.25
CA LEU A 454 0.52 -22.54 -10.02
C LEU A 454 -0.46 -23.54 -9.40
N GLY A 455 -1.75 -23.36 -9.57
CA GLY A 455 -2.81 -24.20 -9.01
C GLY A 455 -2.70 -24.31 -7.48
N LYS A 456 -3.18 -25.43 -6.92
CA LYS A 456 -3.11 -25.74 -5.48
C LYS A 456 -1.78 -26.40 -5.06
N LYS A 457 -0.76 -26.40 -5.92
CA LYS A 457 0.51 -27.09 -5.65
C LYS A 457 1.34 -26.25 -4.68
N SER A 458 1.18 -26.51 -3.40
CA SER A 458 2.09 -26.03 -2.34
C SER A 458 3.21 -27.08 -2.15
N TYR A 459 4.44 -26.68 -2.46
CA TYR A 459 5.62 -27.50 -2.23
C TYR A 459 6.23 -27.23 -0.83
N THR A 460 5.42 -26.94 0.17
CA THR A 460 5.90 -26.84 1.55
C THR A 460 6.08 -28.24 2.11
N THR A 461 7.30 -28.59 2.47
CA THR A 461 7.58 -29.78 3.26
C THR A 461 6.86 -29.67 4.61
N ARG A 462 5.90 -30.56 4.85
CA ARG A 462 5.10 -30.64 6.09
C ARG A 462 5.88 -31.11 7.33
N THR A 463 7.18 -31.37 7.21
CA THR A 463 8.00 -31.79 8.33
C THR A 463 8.41 -30.55 9.14
N GLY A 464 7.73 -30.31 10.24
CA GLY A 464 8.03 -29.25 11.22
C GLY A 464 9.34 -29.46 12.02
N LYS A 465 10.22 -30.34 11.58
CA LYS A 465 11.61 -30.45 12.04
C LYS A 465 12.51 -29.79 11.02
N GLY A 466 13.27 -28.76 11.43
CA GLY A 466 14.30 -28.15 10.60
C GLY A 466 15.19 -29.23 10.00
N ASP A 467 15.30 -29.25 8.69
CA ASP A 467 16.15 -30.17 7.96
C ASP A 467 17.61 -29.81 8.26
N SER A 468 18.33 -30.66 8.96
CA SER A 468 19.71 -30.41 9.43
C SER A 468 20.77 -30.61 8.35
N GLY A 469 20.38 -30.84 7.08
CA GLY A 469 21.28 -31.05 5.96
C GLY A 469 21.94 -29.76 5.45
N MET A 470 23.07 -29.92 4.76
CA MET A 470 23.72 -28.80 4.05
C MET A 470 23.16 -28.69 2.62
N PRO A 471 22.75 -27.48 2.16
CA PRO A 471 22.29 -27.34 0.80
C PRO A 471 23.36 -27.70 -0.22
N ALA A 472 22.95 -28.34 -1.30
CA ALA A 472 23.87 -28.78 -2.35
C ALA A 472 24.61 -27.56 -2.96
N GLN A 473 25.91 -27.74 -3.15
CA GLN A 473 26.73 -26.73 -3.83
C GLN A 473 26.31 -26.57 -5.30
N LEU A 474 26.36 -25.34 -5.80
CA LEU A 474 26.05 -25.06 -7.19
C LEU A 474 26.99 -25.77 -8.16
N PRO A 475 26.48 -26.29 -9.29
CA PRO A 475 27.33 -26.80 -10.34
C PRO A 475 28.19 -25.67 -10.93
N ARG A 476 29.44 -25.96 -11.27
CA ARG A 476 30.40 -24.98 -11.81
C ARG A 476 29.85 -24.18 -13.01
N ARG A 477 29.03 -24.84 -13.86
CA ARG A 477 28.37 -24.22 -15.03
C ARG A 477 27.38 -23.10 -14.66
N VAL A 478 26.83 -23.11 -13.47
CA VAL A 478 25.95 -22.04 -12.95
C VAL A 478 26.75 -21.06 -12.09
N LEU A 479 27.69 -21.57 -11.27
CA LEU A 479 28.41 -20.79 -10.29
C LEU A 479 29.27 -19.68 -10.93
N TYR A 480 30.11 -19.99 -11.94
CA TYR A 480 31.01 -19.01 -12.54
C TYR A 480 30.27 -17.90 -13.31
N PRO A 481 29.27 -18.21 -14.20
CA PRO A 481 28.47 -17.16 -14.81
C PRO A 481 27.72 -16.30 -13.78
N SER A 482 27.21 -16.92 -12.71
CA SER A 482 26.54 -16.18 -11.62
C SER A 482 27.50 -15.21 -10.92
N TYR A 483 28.75 -15.58 -10.68
CA TYR A 483 29.74 -14.68 -10.12
C TYR A 483 30.03 -13.49 -11.06
N ALA A 484 30.19 -13.75 -12.36
CA ALA A 484 30.42 -12.70 -13.34
C ALA A 484 29.23 -11.70 -13.39
N ILE A 485 28.00 -12.20 -13.44
CA ILE A 485 26.79 -11.37 -13.44
C ILE A 485 26.72 -10.54 -12.14
N VAL A 486 26.91 -11.16 -10.97
CA VAL A 486 26.88 -10.46 -9.68
C VAL A 486 27.99 -9.40 -9.58
N ALA A 487 29.19 -9.70 -10.08
CA ALA A 487 30.31 -8.74 -10.07
C ALA A 487 30.02 -7.54 -10.97
N ILE A 488 29.59 -7.78 -12.23
CA ILE A 488 29.25 -6.71 -13.18
C ILE A 488 28.10 -5.84 -12.63
N TRP A 489 27.02 -6.47 -12.23
CA TRP A 489 25.83 -5.75 -11.75
C TRP A 489 26.08 -5.04 -10.41
N GLY A 490 26.80 -5.70 -9.49
CA GLY A 490 27.19 -5.10 -8.21
C GLY A 490 28.09 -3.89 -8.39
N THR A 491 29.08 -3.97 -9.31
CA THR A 491 29.93 -2.83 -9.65
C THR A 491 29.12 -1.70 -10.28
N PHE A 492 28.22 -2.02 -11.20
CA PHE A 492 27.33 -1.04 -11.82
C PHE A 492 26.46 -0.34 -10.76
N THR A 493 25.88 -1.10 -9.83
CA THR A 493 25.11 -0.53 -8.69
C THR A 493 25.97 0.43 -7.87
N LEU A 494 27.19 0.04 -7.50
CA LEU A 494 28.11 0.92 -6.75
C LEU A 494 28.44 2.19 -7.51
N VAL A 495 28.70 2.11 -8.82
CA VAL A 495 28.98 3.27 -9.68
C VAL A 495 27.77 4.21 -9.71
N VAL A 496 26.55 3.69 -9.89
CA VAL A 496 25.33 4.50 -9.87
C VAL A 496 25.18 5.26 -8.55
N TYR A 497 25.38 4.62 -7.41
CA TYR A 497 25.29 5.28 -6.10
C TYR A 497 26.45 6.27 -5.86
N ALA A 498 27.66 5.94 -6.29
CA ALA A 498 28.77 6.87 -6.24
C ALA A 498 28.49 8.13 -7.08
N MET A 499 27.84 7.95 -8.24
CA MET A 499 27.45 9.09 -9.10
C MET A 499 26.34 9.94 -8.48
N ILE A 500 25.36 9.35 -7.77
CA ILE A 500 24.37 10.13 -7.03
C ILE A 500 25.06 11.00 -5.97
N VAL A 501 25.92 10.40 -5.16
CA VAL A 501 26.65 11.15 -4.12
C VAL A 501 27.57 12.20 -4.73
N TYR A 502 28.38 11.85 -5.74
CA TYR A 502 29.29 12.79 -6.39
C TYR A 502 28.52 13.92 -7.08
N GLY A 503 27.47 13.58 -7.86
CA GLY A 503 26.67 14.54 -8.61
C GLY A 503 25.93 15.55 -7.71
N SER A 504 25.65 15.20 -6.45
CA SER A 504 25.02 16.11 -5.48
C SER A 504 25.94 17.28 -5.04
N PHE A 505 27.24 17.15 -5.25
CA PHE A 505 28.24 18.18 -4.95
C PHE A 505 28.73 18.93 -6.18
N VAL A 506 28.41 18.50 -7.39
CA VAL A 506 28.84 19.14 -8.64
C VAL A 506 27.96 20.35 -8.93
N GLU A 507 28.59 21.50 -9.23
CA GLU A 507 27.90 22.78 -9.42
C GLU A 507 26.94 22.76 -10.62
N VAL A 508 27.40 22.36 -11.80
CA VAL A 508 26.60 22.17 -13.01
C VAL A 508 27.11 20.94 -13.76
N TRP A 509 26.31 19.88 -13.77
CA TRP A 509 26.70 18.65 -14.43
C TRP A 509 26.94 18.82 -15.94
N GLY A 510 28.07 18.30 -16.41
CA GLY A 510 28.47 18.38 -17.81
C GLY A 510 29.11 19.73 -18.25
N LEU A 511 29.10 20.76 -17.40
CA LEU A 511 29.67 22.07 -17.69
C LEU A 511 30.77 22.49 -16.67
N ASN A 512 30.43 22.43 -15.39
CA ASN A 512 31.33 22.84 -14.32
C ASN A 512 31.28 21.80 -13.18
N HIS A 513 32.37 21.03 -13.06
CA HIS A 513 32.49 19.95 -12.10
C HIS A 513 33.16 20.40 -10.78
N THR A 514 33.21 21.70 -10.49
CA THR A 514 33.65 22.19 -9.17
C THR A 514 32.72 21.70 -8.08
N LEU A 515 33.33 21.26 -6.96
CA LEU A 515 32.57 20.76 -5.82
C LEU A 515 31.98 21.92 -5.01
N THR A 516 30.68 21.86 -4.72
CA THR A 516 29.97 22.91 -4.00
C THR A 516 28.92 22.32 -3.05
N PHE A 517 28.60 23.01 -1.97
CA PHE A 517 27.46 22.75 -1.10
C PHE A 517 26.24 23.59 -1.45
N LYS A 518 26.27 24.37 -2.54
CA LYS A 518 25.19 25.27 -2.95
C LYS A 518 23.83 24.58 -3.01
N HIS A 519 23.75 23.39 -3.59
CA HIS A 519 22.50 22.63 -3.72
C HIS A 519 21.90 22.24 -2.36
N TYR A 520 22.76 21.83 -1.41
CA TYR A 520 22.33 21.53 -0.04
C TYR A 520 21.88 22.76 0.72
N ILE A 521 22.58 23.89 0.56
CA ILE A 521 22.21 25.17 1.19
C ILE A 521 20.88 25.67 0.62
N THR A 522 20.67 25.55 -0.70
CA THR A 522 19.42 25.96 -1.34
C THR A 522 18.26 25.06 -0.92
N ALA A 523 18.46 23.74 -0.85
CA ALA A 523 17.43 22.78 -0.48
C ALA A 523 17.13 22.74 1.03
N PHE A 524 18.17 22.74 1.86
CA PHE A 524 18.10 22.48 3.30
C PHE A 524 18.81 23.54 4.15
N GLY A 525 18.92 24.79 3.66
CA GLY A 525 19.53 25.88 4.41
C GLY A 525 18.78 26.17 5.71
N ILE A 526 19.55 26.39 6.77
CA ILE A 526 19.05 26.79 8.09
C ILE A 526 19.71 28.12 8.42
N LYS A 527 18.92 29.11 8.81
CA LYS A 527 19.41 30.42 9.27
C LYS A 527 19.01 30.60 10.73
N TRP A 528 19.92 31.19 11.48
CA TRP A 528 19.66 31.60 12.84
C TRP A 528 19.38 33.12 12.84
N ASN A 529 18.15 33.49 13.19
CA ASN A 529 17.71 34.89 13.32
C ASN A 529 17.30 35.18 14.77
N GLU A 530 16.97 36.43 15.06
CA GLU A 530 16.47 36.89 16.38
C GLU A 530 15.22 36.11 16.82
N LEU A 531 14.44 35.58 15.88
CA LEU A 531 13.25 34.73 16.10
C LEU A 531 13.59 33.25 16.34
N GLY A 532 14.89 32.87 16.32
CA GLY A 532 15.33 31.48 16.48
C GLY A 532 15.78 30.82 15.18
N ILE A 533 15.59 29.50 15.10
CA ILE A 533 15.98 28.68 13.94
C ILE A 533 14.92 28.80 12.84
N VAL A 534 15.32 29.32 11.67
CA VAL A 534 14.47 29.42 10.49
C VAL A 534 14.90 28.42 9.44
N TRP A 535 14.01 27.54 9.04
CA TRP A 535 14.19 26.56 7.97
C TRP A 535 14.00 27.25 6.62
N HIS A 536 15.10 27.75 6.05
CA HIS A 536 15.06 28.61 4.84
C HIS A 536 15.08 27.80 3.53
N GLY A 537 15.50 26.52 3.59
CA GLY A 537 15.65 25.69 2.39
C GLY A 537 14.30 25.32 1.76
N SER A 538 14.26 25.32 0.42
CA SER A 538 13.04 25.07 -0.35
C SER A 538 12.50 23.63 -0.25
N ALA A 539 13.24 22.70 0.30
CA ALA A 539 12.90 21.29 0.41
C ALA A 539 12.31 20.88 1.77
N TRP A 540 12.41 21.74 2.79
CA TRP A 540 12.04 21.38 4.16
C TRP A 540 10.58 20.99 4.31
N ASP A 541 9.64 21.72 3.70
CA ASP A 541 8.21 21.43 3.82
C ASP A 541 7.88 20.05 3.28
N SER A 542 8.35 19.74 2.06
CA SER A 542 8.14 18.41 1.47
C SER A 542 8.85 17.28 2.23
N PHE A 543 9.98 17.58 2.87
CA PHE A 543 10.72 16.62 3.70
C PHE A 543 9.94 16.26 4.97
N TRP A 544 9.47 17.27 5.71
CA TRP A 544 8.70 17.05 6.95
C TRP A 544 7.36 16.40 6.66
N THR A 545 6.65 16.85 5.61
CA THR A 545 5.40 16.23 5.17
C THR A 545 5.60 14.75 4.84
N THR A 546 6.65 14.41 4.09
CA THR A 546 6.95 13.01 3.76
C THR A 546 7.24 12.19 5.01
N LEU A 547 8.03 12.72 5.92
CA LEU A 547 8.40 12.02 7.16
C LEU A 547 7.17 11.79 8.05
N GLN A 548 6.32 12.80 8.23
CA GLN A 548 5.09 12.71 9.04
C GLN A 548 4.11 11.70 8.45
N ILE A 549 3.84 11.78 7.14
CA ILE A 549 2.94 10.85 6.45
C ILE A 549 3.47 9.42 6.51
N ALA A 550 4.77 9.20 6.25
CA ALA A 550 5.37 7.88 6.34
C ALA A 550 5.37 7.31 7.77
N ALA A 551 5.69 8.15 8.77
CA ALA A 551 5.69 7.77 10.18
C ALA A 551 4.29 7.43 10.70
N THR A 552 3.24 8.06 10.17
CA THR A 552 1.85 7.81 10.52
C THR A 552 1.28 6.59 9.77
N ALA A 553 1.54 6.50 8.46
CA ALA A 553 1.02 5.41 7.64
C ALA A 553 1.62 4.05 8.00
N ALA A 554 2.92 3.97 8.33
CA ALA A 554 3.59 2.69 8.57
C ALA A 554 3.03 1.90 9.77
N PRO A 555 2.82 2.49 10.97
CA PRO A 555 2.19 1.77 12.09
C PRO A 555 0.76 1.33 11.81
N LEU A 556 -0.03 2.16 11.13
CA LEU A 556 -1.41 1.84 10.77
C LEU A 556 -1.46 0.68 9.77
N THR A 557 -0.60 0.71 8.75
CA THR A 557 -0.43 -0.39 7.78
C THR A 557 -0.05 -1.69 8.48
N ALA A 558 0.95 -1.65 9.36
CA ALA A 558 1.39 -2.82 10.11
C ALA A 558 0.28 -3.35 11.03
N GLY A 559 -0.43 -2.47 11.73
CA GLY A 559 -1.52 -2.84 12.62
C GLY A 559 -2.67 -3.54 11.88
N ILE A 560 -3.20 -2.95 10.81
CA ILE A 560 -4.26 -3.53 9.99
C ILE A 560 -3.79 -4.85 9.36
N GLY A 561 -2.56 -4.89 8.82
CA GLY A 561 -1.98 -6.08 8.23
C GLY A 561 -1.85 -7.25 9.22
N LEU A 562 -1.43 -6.99 10.45
CA LEU A 562 -1.27 -8.01 11.50
C LEU A 562 -2.61 -8.53 12.03
N VAL A 563 -3.58 -7.63 12.23
CA VAL A 563 -4.95 -8.04 12.61
C VAL A 563 -5.55 -8.92 11.51
N THR A 564 -5.41 -8.51 10.25
CA THR A 564 -5.87 -9.31 9.10
C THR A 564 -5.18 -10.67 9.03
N ALA A 565 -3.86 -10.72 9.24
CA ALA A 565 -3.11 -11.97 9.29
C ALA A 565 -3.60 -12.89 10.44
N TYR A 566 -3.87 -12.33 11.61
CA TYR A 566 -4.46 -13.06 12.74
C TYR A 566 -5.80 -13.70 12.39
N LEU A 567 -6.70 -12.94 11.78
CA LEU A 567 -7.99 -13.43 11.32
C LEU A 567 -7.84 -14.56 10.30
N LEU A 568 -6.93 -14.42 9.35
CA LEU A 568 -6.68 -15.42 8.30
C LEU A 568 -6.02 -16.70 8.81
N VAL A 569 -5.15 -16.64 9.82
CA VAL A 569 -4.41 -17.83 10.30
C VAL A 569 -5.16 -18.54 11.42
N ARG A 570 -5.72 -17.79 12.37
CA ARG A 570 -6.27 -18.33 13.62
C ARG A 570 -7.79 -18.53 13.60
N GLN A 571 -8.51 -17.80 12.74
CA GLN A 571 -9.96 -17.84 12.74
C GLN A 571 -10.52 -18.63 11.56
N ASN A 572 -11.65 -19.29 11.78
CA ASN A 572 -12.44 -19.95 10.75
C ASN A 572 -13.81 -19.29 10.67
N PHE A 573 -14.11 -18.71 9.51
CA PHE A 573 -15.40 -18.05 9.24
C PHE A 573 -15.83 -18.24 7.81
N SER A 574 -17.12 -18.14 7.57
CA SER A 574 -17.69 -18.20 6.22
C SER A 574 -17.21 -16.99 5.40
N GLY A 575 -16.82 -17.24 4.14
CA GLY A 575 -16.28 -16.17 3.27
C GLY A 575 -14.82 -15.85 3.46
N LYS A 576 -14.06 -16.60 4.26
CA LYS A 576 -12.62 -16.39 4.50
C LYS A 576 -11.79 -16.25 3.21
N GLN A 577 -12.10 -17.06 2.17
CA GLN A 577 -11.39 -16.97 0.88
C GLN A 577 -11.67 -15.67 0.14
N ALA A 578 -12.90 -15.17 0.19
CA ALA A 578 -13.26 -13.87 -0.38
C ALA A 578 -12.61 -12.71 0.40
N PHE A 579 -12.57 -12.81 1.73
CA PHE A 579 -11.91 -11.87 2.60
C PHE A 579 -10.39 -11.81 2.32
N GLU A 580 -9.73 -12.97 2.20
CA GLU A 580 -8.32 -13.05 1.81
C GLU A 580 -8.08 -12.44 0.43
N PHE A 581 -8.93 -12.77 -0.56
CA PHE A 581 -8.84 -12.20 -1.89
C PHE A 581 -9.00 -10.68 -1.89
N GLY A 582 -10.03 -10.16 -1.22
CA GLY A 582 -10.30 -8.72 -1.13
C GLY A 582 -9.15 -7.94 -0.47
N THR A 583 -8.59 -8.47 0.64
CA THR A 583 -7.47 -7.83 1.33
C THR A 583 -6.16 -7.89 0.53
N MET A 584 -6.01 -8.85 -0.38
CA MET A 584 -4.85 -8.97 -1.26
C MET A 584 -5.02 -8.26 -2.61
N LEU A 585 -6.23 -7.80 -2.93
CA LEU A 585 -6.55 -7.20 -4.23
C LEU A 585 -5.73 -5.94 -4.51
N SER A 586 -5.49 -5.12 -3.50
CA SER A 586 -4.69 -3.90 -3.62
C SER A 586 -3.26 -4.14 -4.08
N PHE A 587 -2.74 -5.35 -3.91
CA PHE A 587 -1.42 -5.73 -4.41
C PHE A 587 -1.37 -5.87 -5.94
N ALA A 588 -2.49 -6.29 -6.54
CA ALA A 588 -2.60 -6.45 -7.99
C ALA A 588 -2.92 -5.13 -8.72
N ILE A 589 -3.32 -4.09 -7.97
CA ILE A 589 -3.68 -2.79 -8.53
C ILE A 589 -2.42 -1.89 -8.58
N PRO A 590 -2.01 -1.41 -9.76
CA PRO A 590 -0.89 -0.48 -9.90
C PRO A 590 -1.09 0.82 -9.13
N GLY A 591 0.00 1.41 -8.64
CA GLY A 591 -0.06 2.66 -7.87
C GLY A 591 -0.68 3.83 -8.65
N THR A 592 -0.41 3.94 -9.94
CA THR A 592 -1.02 4.92 -10.84
C THR A 592 -2.53 4.76 -10.92
N VAL A 593 -3.03 3.52 -11.02
CA VAL A 593 -4.48 3.23 -11.02
C VAL A 593 -5.12 3.62 -9.70
N ILE A 594 -4.46 3.33 -8.56
CA ILE A 594 -4.94 3.76 -7.24
C ILE A 594 -5.00 5.29 -7.16
N GLY A 595 -3.98 5.99 -7.64
CA GLY A 595 -3.94 7.45 -7.64
C GLY A 595 -5.10 8.07 -8.41
N VAL A 596 -5.33 7.61 -9.64
CA VAL A 596 -6.48 8.03 -10.47
C VAL A 596 -7.81 7.71 -9.81
N ALA A 597 -7.97 6.47 -9.34
CA ALA A 597 -9.19 6.03 -8.68
C ALA A 597 -9.51 6.87 -7.44
N TYR A 598 -8.48 7.27 -6.67
CA TYR A 598 -8.64 8.11 -5.48
C TYR A 598 -9.03 9.54 -5.83
N ILE A 599 -8.43 10.15 -6.86
CA ILE A 599 -8.86 11.47 -7.32
C ILE A 599 -10.34 11.43 -7.73
N LEU A 600 -10.72 10.48 -8.57
CA LEU A 600 -12.09 10.38 -9.08
C LEU A 600 -13.12 10.08 -7.97
N ALA A 601 -12.73 9.31 -6.94
CA ALA A 601 -13.64 8.90 -5.87
C ALA A 601 -13.72 9.88 -4.70
N PHE A 602 -12.63 10.60 -4.40
CA PHE A 602 -12.49 11.39 -3.19
C PHE A 602 -12.34 12.89 -3.44
N ASN A 603 -12.63 13.36 -4.65
CA ASN A 603 -12.67 14.78 -4.99
C ASN A 603 -14.08 15.40 -4.86
N VAL A 604 -15.07 14.60 -4.51
CA VAL A 604 -16.48 14.97 -4.43
C VAL A 604 -17.11 14.36 -3.19
N PRO A 605 -18.20 14.96 -2.64
CA PRO A 605 -18.97 14.32 -1.59
C PRO A 605 -19.38 12.89 -1.96
N PRO A 606 -19.51 11.94 -1.00
CA PRO A 606 -19.48 12.17 0.45
C PRO A 606 -18.10 12.15 1.12
N PHE A 607 -17.02 11.78 0.41
CA PHE A 607 -15.68 11.57 0.97
C PHE A 607 -14.67 12.52 0.33
N GLU A 608 -14.85 13.80 0.50
CA GLU A 608 -14.01 14.84 -0.08
C GLU A 608 -12.65 14.91 0.65
N LEU A 609 -11.71 14.01 0.27
CA LEU A 609 -10.39 13.86 0.92
C LEU A 609 -9.24 14.39 0.07
N THR A 610 -9.49 14.75 -1.20
CA THR A 610 -8.46 15.27 -2.11
C THR A 610 -7.88 16.57 -1.56
N GLY A 611 -6.55 16.70 -1.62
CA GLY A 611 -5.86 17.86 -1.06
C GLY A 611 -5.49 17.74 0.42
N THR A 612 -6.00 16.73 1.14
CA THR A 612 -5.65 16.50 2.54
C THR A 612 -4.50 15.50 2.71
N GLY A 613 -3.73 15.62 3.80
CA GLY A 613 -2.70 14.62 4.15
C GLY A 613 -3.27 13.22 4.42
N ILE A 614 -4.55 13.12 4.75
CA ILE A 614 -5.22 11.84 5.06
C ILE A 614 -5.30 10.94 3.82
N ILE A 615 -5.59 11.49 2.64
CA ILE A 615 -5.67 10.68 1.42
C ILE A 615 -4.33 10.00 1.10
N LEU A 616 -3.21 10.68 1.37
CA LEU A 616 -1.86 10.12 1.21
C LEU A 616 -1.62 8.98 2.20
N ILE A 617 -1.97 9.18 3.49
CA ILE A 617 -1.87 8.15 4.53
C ILE A 617 -2.69 6.92 4.14
N LEU A 618 -3.95 7.10 3.73
CA LEU A 618 -4.85 6.01 3.31
C LEU A 618 -4.31 5.28 2.08
N SER A 619 -3.82 6.01 1.08
CA SER A 619 -3.18 5.42 -0.11
C SER A 619 -2.02 4.49 0.29
N PHE A 620 -1.15 4.91 1.21
CA PHE A 620 -0.05 4.07 1.68
C PHE A 620 -0.50 2.88 2.51
N ILE A 621 -1.51 3.05 3.37
CA ILE A 621 -2.06 1.94 4.17
C ILE A 621 -2.51 0.82 3.25
N PHE A 622 -3.41 1.11 2.31
CA PHE A 622 -4.03 0.07 1.49
C PHE A 622 -3.08 -0.50 0.44
N ARG A 623 -2.17 0.29 -0.10
CA ARG A 623 -1.15 -0.20 -1.03
C ARG A 623 -0.13 -1.13 -0.37
N ASN A 624 0.29 -0.83 0.86
CA ASN A 624 1.35 -1.58 1.55
C ASN A 624 0.81 -2.68 2.48
N MET A 625 -0.49 -2.68 2.81
CA MET A 625 -1.16 -3.65 3.69
C MET A 625 -0.90 -5.12 3.32
N PRO A 626 -0.93 -5.54 2.04
CA PRO A 626 -0.70 -6.94 1.67
C PRO A 626 0.65 -7.50 2.08
N VAL A 627 1.68 -6.66 2.13
CA VAL A 627 3.02 -7.10 2.58
C VAL A 627 3.02 -7.34 4.09
N GLY A 628 2.38 -6.47 4.86
CA GLY A 628 2.16 -6.67 6.30
C GLY A 628 1.37 -7.95 6.60
N ILE A 629 0.32 -8.23 5.82
CA ILE A 629 -0.48 -9.47 5.94
C ILE A 629 0.39 -10.69 5.68
N ARG A 630 1.19 -10.71 4.61
CA ARG A 630 2.07 -11.85 4.27
C ARG A 630 3.14 -12.09 5.34
N ALA A 631 3.78 -11.03 5.83
CA ALA A 631 4.74 -11.12 6.93
C ALA A 631 4.09 -11.66 8.21
N GLY A 632 2.88 -11.19 8.51
CA GLY A 632 2.07 -11.67 9.62
C GLY A 632 1.69 -13.15 9.49
N ILE A 633 1.18 -13.59 8.34
CA ILE A 633 0.83 -15.00 8.07
C ILE A 633 2.08 -15.89 8.23
N ALA A 634 3.21 -15.51 7.63
CA ALA A 634 4.44 -16.27 7.70
C ALA A 634 4.93 -16.46 9.15
N SER A 635 4.88 -15.41 9.97
CA SER A 635 5.27 -15.47 11.37
C SER A 635 4.28 -16.28 12.21
N MET A 636 2.97 -16.06 12.05
CA MET A 636 1.95 -16.79 12.82
C MET A 636 1.87 -18.26 12.51
N SER A 637 2.17 -18.66 11.27
CA SER A 637 2.18 -20.07 10.87
C SER A 637 3.30 -20.88 11.58
N GLN A 638 4.32 -20.20 12.11
CA GLN A 638 5.40 -20.79 12.90
C GLN A 638 5.08 -20.86 14.40
N LEU A 639 4.05 -20.17 14.87
CA LEU A 639 3.63 -20.18 16.28
C LEU A 639 2.69 -21.37 16.55
N ASP A 640 2.97 -22.14 17.59
CA ASP A 640 2.11 -23.25 17.99
C ASP A 640 0.74 -22.77 18.45
N LYS A 641 -0.31 -23.45 18.00
CA LYS A 641 -1.71 -23.15 18.39
C LYS A 641 -1.98 -23.43 19.87
N SER A 642 -1.19 -24.32 20.49
CA SER A 642 -1.30 -24.61 21.93
C SER A 642 -1.15 -23.38 22.83
N LEU A 643 -0.43 -22.34 22.37
CA LEU A 643 -0.29 -21.07 23.10
C LEU A 643 -1.62 -20.34 23.23
N ASP A 644 -2.43 -20.37 22.17
CA ASP A 644 -3.76 -19.74 22.16
C ASP A 644 -4.71 -20.54 23.06
N GLU A 645 -4.69 -21.86 22.96
CA GLU A 645 -5.50 -22.78 23.77
C GLU A 645 -5.19 -22.65 25.27
N ALA A 646 -3.89 -22.59 25.61
CA ALA A 646 -3.46 -22.38 27.00
C ALA A 646 -3.95 -21.03 27.55
N SER A 647 -3.86 -19.95 26.75
CA SER A 647 -4.36 -18.63 27.15
C SER A 647 -5.87 -18.63 27.41
N LEU A 648 -6.64 -19.29 26.51
CA LEU A 648 -8.10 -19.42 26.65
C LEU A 648 -8.47 -20.27 27.88
N THR A 649 -7.74 -21.36 28.15
CA THR A 649 -7.93 -22.22 29.32
C THR A 649 -7.70 -21.45 30.64
N LEU A 650 -6.78 -20.49 30.64
CA LEU A 650 -6.52 -19.55 31.76
C LEU A 650 -7.55 -18.43 31.87
N GLY A 651 -8.65 -18.46 31.08
CA GLY A 651 -9.75 -17.49 31.12
C GLY A 651 -9.48 -16.17 30.41
N ALA A 652 -8.45 -16.07 29.56
CA ALA A 652 -8.24 -14.89 28.73
C ALA A 652 -9.24 -14.89 27.58
N ASN A 653 -9.70 -13.69 27.20
CA ASN A 653 -10.48 -13.51 25.97
C ASN A 653 -9.55 -13.36 24.75
N THR A 654 -10.09 -13.47 23.56
CA THR A 654 -9.34 -13.40 22.31
C THR A 654 -8.53 -12.12 22.16
N TRP A 655 -9.06 -10.96 22.55
CA TRP A 655 -8.31 -9.70 22.56
C TRP A 655 -7.10 -9.74 23.48
N ARG A 656 -7.26 -10.29 24.70
CA ARG A 656 -6.16 -10.43 25.68
C ARG A 656 -5.10 -11.40 25.19
N THR A 657 -5.52 -12.52 24.61
CA THR A 657 -4.62 -13.49 23.95
C THR A 657 -3.82 -12.85 22.82
N PHE A 658 -4.52 -12.12 21.92
CA PHE A 658 -3.88 -11.41 20.83
C PHE A 658 -2.84 -10.39 21.32
N ARG A 659 -3.25 -9.50 22.26
CA ARG A 659 -2.40 -8.41 22.76
C ARG A 659 -1.22 -8.90 23.61
N SER A 660 -1.45 -9.89 24.50
CA SER A 660 -0.48 -10.27 25.54
C SER A 660 0.37 -11.49 25.17
N VAL A 661 -0.08 -12.34 24.26
CA VAL A 661 0.63 -13.57 23.84
C VAL A 661 1.11 -13.44 22.40
N ILE A 662 0.20 -13.23 21.44
CA ILE A 662 0.53 -13.29 20.01
C ILE A 662 1.39 -12.10 19.57
N LEU A 663 0.93 -10.88 19.85
CA LEU A 663 1.60 -9.65 19.42
C LEU A 663 3.06 -9.53 19.89
N PRO A 664 3.40 -9.86 21.15
CA PRO A 664 4.80 -9.88 21.59
C PRO A 664 5.68 -10.91 20.89
N LEU A 665 5.12 -12.06 20.54
CA LEU A 665 5.85 -13.11 19.80
C LEU A 665 6.08 -12.74 18.33
N MET A 666 5.25 -11.88 17.79
CA MET A 666 5.33 -11.40 16.39
C MET A 666 6.21 -10.17 16.21
N ARG A 667 6.93 -9.71 17.22
CA ARG A 667 7.81 -8.53 17.14
C ARG A 667 8.69 -8.47 15.88
N PRO A 668 9.36 -9.57 15.43
CA PRO A 668 10.17 -9.52 14.21
C PRO A 668 9.33 -9.23 12.94
N ALA A 669 8.13 -9.79 12.85
CA ALA A 669 7.23 -9.54 11.72
C ALA A 669 6.65 -8.12 11.74
N ILE A 670 6.31 -7.61 12.93
CA ILE A 670 5.85 -6.22 13.12
C ILE A 670 6.90 -5.25 12.60
N LEU A 671 8.15 -5.47 12.97
CA LEU A 671 9.26 -4.60 12.58
C LEU A 671 9.56 -4.69 11.09
N ALA A 672 9.51 -5.89 10.52
CA ALA A 672 9.66 -6.05 9.07
C ALA A 672 8.54 -5.30 8.31
N ALA A 673 7.30 -5.40 8.79
CA ALA A 673 6.16 -4.68 8.21
C ALA A 673 6.30 -3.16 8.36
N LEU A 674 6.74 -2.67 9.53
CA LEU A 674 6.98 -1.24 9.78
C LEU A 674 8.08 -0.67 8.88
N VAL A 675 9.25 -1.34 8.84
CA VAL A 675 10.38 -0.91 7.99
C VAL A 675 9.95 -0.87 6.53
N PHE A 676 9.32 -1.93 6.04
CA PHE A 676 8.87 -2.00 4.66
C PHE A 676 7.87 -0.91 4.33
N SER A 677 6.83 -0.73 5.17
CA SER A 677 5.79 0.28 4.94
C SER A 677 6.34 1.70 5.00
N PHE A 678 7.25 1.97 5.93
CA PHE A 678 7.91 3.27 6.04
C PHE A 678 8.77 3.58 4.80
N VAL A 679 9.65 2.66 4.40
CA VAL A 679 10.51 2.84 3.22
C VAL A 679 9.66 3.04 1.96
N ARG A 680 8.62 2.22 1.76
CA ARG A 680 7.72 2.33 0.60
C ARG A 680 6.93 3.65 0.61
N ALA A 681 6.53 4.18 1.76
CA ALA A 681 5.88 5.48 1.85
C ALA A 681 6.84 6.63 1.50
N MET A 682 8.10 6.55 1.96
CA MET A 682 9.12 7.55 1.64
C MET A 682 9.55 7.57 0.17
N THR A 683 9.46 6.42 -0.53
CA THR A 683 9.99 6.26 -1.90
C THR A 683 8.91 6.20 -2.97
N ALA A 684 7.63 6.11 -2.59
CA ALA A 684 6.53 5.99 -3.54
C ALA A 684 6.32 7.29 -4.33
N ILE A 685 6.07 7.16 -5.62
CA ILE A 685 5.72 8.27 -6.52
C ILE A 685 4.44 7.99 -7.30
N SER A 686 4.21 6.76 -7.76
CA SER A 686 3.19 6.42 -8.76
C SER A 686 1.74 6.72 -8.35
N ALA A 687 1.40 6.64 -7.05
CA ALA A 687 0.11 7.09 -6.55
C ALA A 687 0.16 8.54 -6.05
N VAL A 688 1.28 8.91 -5.41
CA VAL A 688 1.51 10.18 -4.75
C VAL A 688 1.39 11.36 -5.69
N ILE A 689 1.96 11.25 -6.90
CA ILE A 689 1.98 12.35 -7.89
C ILE A 689 0.57 12.88 -8.25
N PHE A 690 -0.45 12.05 -8.08
CA PHE A 690 -1.85 12.41 -8.30
C PHE A 690 -2.53 13.01 -7.07
N LEU A 691 -2.01 12.75 -5.85
CA LEU A 691 -2.68 13.02 -4.59
C LEU A 691 -2.05 14.16 -3.79
N VAL A 692 -0.87 14.64 -4.19
CA VAL A 692 -0.19 15.76 -3.55
C VAL A 692 -0.93 17.08 -3.81
N SER A 693 -0.86 17.99 -2.85
CA SER A 693 -1.37 19.36 -2.96
C SER A 693 -0.24 20.35 -2.65
N ALA A 694 -0.53 21.64 -2.75
CA ALA A 694 0.43 22.69 -2.40
C ALA A 694 0.83 22.60 -0.92
N GLU A 695 -0.10 22.28 -0.04
CA GLU A 695 0.11 22.14 1.40
C GLU A 695 0.80 20.80 1.75
N TYR A 696 0.37 19.70 1.13
CA TYR A 696 0.89 18.35 1.36
C TYR A 696 1.74 17.87 0.20
N ASN A 697 2.84 18.60 -0.11
CA ASN A 697 3.80 18.17 -1.11
C ASN A 697 4.77 17.15 -0.52
N MET A 698 5.04 16.08 -1.27
CA MET A 698 5.97 15.04 -0.84
C MET A 698 7.34 15.15 -1.51
N ALA A 699 8.38 14.65 -0.84
CA ALA A 699 9.75 14.66 -1.32
C ALA A 699 9.91 14.14 -2.75
N THR A 700 9.24 13.03 -3.08
CA THR A 700 9.29 12.42 -4.42
C THR A 700 8.67 13.31 -5.49
N SER A 701 7.57 13.99 -5.20
CA SER A 701 6.93 14.96 -6.10
C SER A 701 7.78 16.22 -6.26
N TYR A 702 8.31 16.76 -5.16
CA TYR A 702 9.21 17.90 -5.18
C TYR A 702 10.44 17.65 -6.07
N ILE A 703 11.10 16.48 -5.90
CA ILE A 703 12.28 16.12 -6.68
C ILE A 703 11.94 16.06 -8.18
N ILE A 704 10.81 15.46 -8.55
CA ILE A 704 10.37 15.41 -9.96
C ILE A 704 10.14 16.83 -10.50
N GLY A 705 9.46 17.69 -9.78
CA GLY A 705 9.28 19.09 -10.20
C GLY A 705 10.61 19.83 -10.40
N ARG A 706 11.65 19.53 -9.60
CA ARG A 706 13.01 20.08 -9.84
C ARG A 706 13.65 19.52 -11.11
N VAL A 707 13.45 18.24 -11.37
CA VAL A 707 13.95 17.59 -12.61
C VAL A 707 13.29 18.20 -13.85
N GLU A 708 11.97 18.40 -13.83
CA GLU A 708 11.22 19.05 -14.92
C GLU A 708 11.69 20.48 -15.18
N ASN A 709 12.10 21.18 -14.13
CA ASN A 709 12.68 22.52 -14.23
C ASN A 709 14.19 22.53 -14.55
N ASN A 710 14.80 21.37 -14.86
CA ASN A 710 16.24 21.20 -15.10
C ASN A 710 17.16 21.50 -13.91
N ASP A 711 16.64 21.59 -12.68
CA ASP A 711 17.39 21.79 -11.44
C ASP A 711 17.97 20.47 -10.90
N TYR A 712 18.71 19.74 -11.74
CA TYR A 712 19.24 18.40 -11.41
C TYR A 712 20.10 18.40 -10.14
N GLY A 713 20.90 19.45 -9.89
CA GLY A 713 21.76 19.53 -8.70
C GLY A 713 20.97 19.48 -7.39
N ILE A 714 19.89 20.26 -7.28
CA ILE A 714 19.00 20.29 -6.11
C ILE A 714 18.27 18.94 -5.97
N ALA A 715 17.77 18.40 -7.10
CA ALA A 715 17.10 17.12 -7.12
C ALA A 715 17.98 15.99 -6.57
N ILE A 716 19.23 15.89 -7.03
CA ILE A 716 20.19 14.84 -6.62
C ILE A 716 20.67 15.05 -5.18
N ALA A 717 20.88 16.30 -4.75
CA ALA A 717 21.22 16.62 -3.36
C ALA A 717 20.09 16.14 -2.42
N TYR A 718 18.84 16.40 -2.76
CA TYR A 718 17.70 15.91 -1.98
C TYR A 718 17.62 14.37 -1.97
N CYS A 719 17.85 13.72 -3.12
CA CYS A 719 17.92 12.26 -3.18
C CYS A 719 18.97 11.68 -2.24
N THR A 720 20.16 12.32 -2.18
CA THR A 720 21.24 11.91 -1.27
C THR A 720 20.81 12.02 0.19
N VAL A 721 20.15 13.12 0.57
CA VAL A 721 19.60 13.29 1.94
C VAL A 721 18.57 12.21 2.24
N LEU A 722 17.64 11.92 1.33
CA LEU A 722 16.64 10.85 1.53
C LEU A 722 17.29 9.48 1.73
N ILE A 723 18.30 9.13 0.94
CA ILE A 723 19.03 7.87 1.08
C ILE A 723 19.67 7.78 2.47
N VAL A 724 20.35 8.83 2.92
CA VAL A 724 20.99 8.88 4.24
C VAL A 724 19.95 8.74 5.37
N VAL A 725 18.85 9.48 5.28
CA VAL A 725 17.77 9.41 6.27
C VAL A 725 17.17 8.00 6.34
N MET A 726 16.85 7.40 5.19
CA MET A 726 16.27 6.06 5.15
C MET A 726 17.25 4.99 5.66
N LEU A 727 18.53 5.06 5.29
CA LEU A 727 19.55 4.16 5.85
C LEU A 727 19.64 4.30 7.37
N THR A 728 19.60 5.52 7.88
CA THR A 728 19.65 5.80 9.32
C THR A 728 18.42 5.23 10.03
N VAL A 729 17.21 5.46 9.49
CA VAL A 729 15.97 4.93 10.09
C VAL A 729 15.95 3.41 10.06
N VAL A 730 16.33 2.78 8.93
CA VAL A 730 16.41 1.31 8.83
C VAL A 730 17.43 0.74 9.81
N ALA A 731 18.62 1.36 9.93
CA ALA A 731 19.63 0.95 10.88
C ALA A 731 19.15 1.10 12.34
N MET A 732 18.48 2.20 12.66
CA MET A 732 17.91 2.43 13.99
C MET A 732 16.81 1.39 14.32
N MET A 733 15.91 1.10 13.39
CA MET A 733 14.88 0.08 13.57
C MET A 733 15.52 -1.30 13.78
N GLN A 734 16.52 -1.68 12.98
CA GLN A 734 17.25 -2.95 13.16
C GLN A 734 18.00 -3.04 14.49
N TRP A 735 18.58 -1.94 14.96
CA TRP A 735 19.27 -1.91 16.25
C TRP A 735 18.30 -2.09 17.43
N VAL A 736 17.12 -1.45 17.39
CA VAL A 736 16.06 -1.64 18.39
C VAL A 736 15.61 -3.10 18.45
N VAL A 737 15.51 -3.77 17.30
CA VAL A 737 15.16 -5.20 17.21
C VAL A 737 16.27 -6.10 17.69
N GLY A 738 17.51 -5.85 17.23
CA GLY A 738 18.67 -6.66 17.58
C GLY A 738 18.92 -6.73 19.08
N LYS A 739 18.75 -5.61 19.81
CA LYS A 739 18.82 -5.59 21.28
C LYS A 739 17.80 -6.51 21.94
N THR A 740 16.61 -6.65 21.37
CA THR A 740 15.55 -7.50 21.94
C THR A 740 15.84 -9.01 21.76
N GLN A 741 16.67 -9.40 20.79
CA GLN A 741 17.07 -10.79 20.59
C GLN A 741 18.24 -11.22 21.50
N VAL A 742 19.17 -10.30 21.82
CA VAL A 742 20.34 -10.59 22.68
C VAL A 742 19.95 -10.79 24.15
N VAL A 743 18.87 -10.17 24.61
CA VAL A 743 18.36 -10.36 25.99
C VAL A 743 17.70 -11.73 26.20
N ARG A 744 17.50 -12.54 25.13
CA ARG A 744 16.91 -13.89 25.18
C ARG A 744 17.90 -15.04 24.95
N ARG A 745 19.19 -14.78 24.80
CA ARG A 745 20.25 -15.78 24.89
C ARG A 745 20.94 -15.67 26.25
#